data_bac118e8405235fd1f72dc7c68b07c09
#
_entry.id   bac118e8405235fd1f72dc7c68b07c09
#
_cell.length_a   1.000
_cell.length_b   1.000
_cell.length_c   1.000
_cell.angle_alpha   90.00
_cell.angle_beta   90.00
_cell.angle_gamma   90.00
#
_symmetry.space_group_name_H-M   'P 1'
#
loop_
_entity.id
_entity.type
_entity.pdbx_description
1 polymer ?
#
loop_
_entity_poly.entity_id
_entity_poly.type
_entity_poly.pdbx_seq_one_letter_code
_entity_poly.pdbx_strand_id
1 'polypeptide(L)'
;DVDATVNLQQEDFRTLANTERRSADLSTSLSTTTNLHKVLPGSWGFTIPVKYSYNRDRSLPRFGPNSDVELPSSEKDSQRTENSKEFVEVSISKPRGGKNMIVRWTLDQMNLRMSQTRNRGLSPVTPVNDRDTQSLAFGYKMPLPAPHIAYLGWMPEFVPLSLRKSELSPVPTTASYSLNVNRQESANWRVGQIDTTFNENFSLKESYSTKVSPLRSLSGDYSLAVDRDLRKLYNPSHFAFGREVKRNQRADVKVQLRVVRWLDPTFTFQADYEEDSDPRRRQQASLIDTAGGINRVIQTLDTSTKNTLSSRINLRLPDVLKALGSPGLKKRPTRRTAAAVNTAATAAAPKAATTKDDKEEAQPFFARRFLHFTSDYVEPLSYSWRRNTDARNFNLVERPALAFQLGLDDSLRVAQRGVGLTQQDSWSRSTNTDMSSGLRLPMGFSVKPSFKEQVSRRSGSTQDRLRVEQSQTYPSVIVNWGRADRVWGLRRYLNSAQVNVRYEETKSSQAEGSLDPSNLIREGLATEWRATWTGQWRIGPTTRIELSSSTSDDLDFEITDRSDSTVVIHHRPPLRGSGRNAKTTTTFDTRYKLRPRELPFFGKLKSSIDLNFQINMSSQTRQSATGDEKLVPISSNERWDAQLRATYSFSETFRGEGVIRIENDRNNISEKTRKVRELRMSGTVTFR
;
A
#
# COMPACT_ATOMS: atom_id res chain seq x y z
N ASP A 1 -14.24 16.76 -34.88
CA ASP A 1 -13.20 15.86 -35.37
C ASP A 1 -13.85 14.51 -35.64
N VAL A 2 -13.57 13.93 -36.81
CA VAL A 2 -14.04 12.60 -37.22
C VAL A 2 -12.81 11.80 -37.64
N ASP A 3 -12.57 10.67 -36.95
CA ASP A 3 -11.51 9.74 -37.26
C ASP A 3 -12.12 8.41 -37.69
N ALA A 4 -11.71 7.93 -38.85
CA ALA A 4 -12.11 6.62 -39.35
C ALA A 4 -10.86 5.82 -39.72
N THR A 5 -10.79 4.59 -39.26
CA THR A 5 -9.69 3.67 -39.55
C THR A 5 -10.25 2.32 -39.95
N VAL A 6 -9.71 1.79 -41.05
CA VAL A 6 -10.03 0.43 -41.55
C VAL A 6 -8.72 -0.33 -41.67
N ASN A 7 -8.57 -1.42 -40.94
CA ASN A 7 -7.43 -2.33 -41.02
C ASN A 7 -7.92 -3.67 -41.57
N LEU A 8 -7.38 -4.07 -42.72
CA LEU A 8 -7.64 -5.37 -43.34
C LEU A 8 -6.36 -6.19 -43.34
N GLN A 9 -6.42 -7.39 -42.78
CA GLN A 9 -5.34 -8.37 -42.81
C GLN A 9 -5.85 -9.63 -43.52
N GLN A 10 -5.22 -9.94 -44.64
CA GLN A 10 -5.59 -11.13 -45.42
C GLN A 10 -5.00 -12.42 -44.84
N GLU A 11 -5.60 -13.55 -45.23
CA GLU A 11 -5.19 -14.89 -44.74
C GLU A 11 -3.72 -15.22 -45.08
N ASP A 12 -3.23 -14.73 -46.25
CA ASP A 12 -1.87 -15.00 -46.75
C ASP A 12 -0.81 -14.02 -46.26
N PHE A 13 -1.16 -13.13 -45.29
CA PHE A 13 -0.21 -12.19 -44.74
C PHE A 13 0.80 -12.89 -43.83
N ARG A 14 2.08 -12.94 -44.26
CA ARG A 14 3.19 -13.54 -43.50
C ARG A 14 3.98 -12.44 -42.81
N THR A 15 4.20 -12.59 -41.52
CA THR A 15 5.13 -11.77 -40.76
C THR A 15 6.41 -12.54 -40.46
N LEU A 16 7.55 -11.84 -40.27
CA LEU A 16 8.82 -12.46 -39.89
C LEU A 16 8.78 -13.29 -38.58
N ALA A 17 7.77 -13.06 -37.75
CA ALA A 17 7.62 -13.76 -36.48
C ALA A 17 6.59 -14.92 -36.51
N ASN A 18 5.72 -14.99 -37.53
CA ASN A 18 4.68 -16.01 -37.65
C ASN A 18 4.57 -16.52 -39.08
N THR A 19 4.71 -17.80 -39.29
CA THR A 19 4.82 -18.41 -40.58
C THR A 19 3.50 -18.53 -41.35
N GLU A 20 2.36 -18.59 -40.67
CA GLU A 20 1.03 -18.65 -41.31
C GLU A 20 -0.05 -18.06 -40.39
N ARG A 21 -0.88 -17.18 -40.93
CA ARG A 21 -2.12 -16.72 -40.27
C ARG A 21 -3.25 -17.69 -40.59
N ARG A 22 -3.97 -18.06 -39.55
CA ARG A 22 -5.11 -18.98 -39.63
C ARG A 22 -6.45 -18.28 -39.86
N SER A 23 -6.46 -16.90 -39.98
CA SER A 23 -7.67 -16.10 -40.17
C SER A 23 -7.43 -14.86 -41.01
N ALA A 24 -8.45 -14.40 -41.69
CA ALA A 24 -8.54 -13.07 -42.27
C ALA A 24 -9.26 -12.14 -41.29
N ASP A 25 -8.61 -11.06 -40.91
CA ASP A 25 -9.12 -10.14 -39.88
C ASP A 25 -9.44 -8.78 -40.51
N LEU A 26 -10.67 -8.29 -40.28
CA LEU A 26 -11.14 -6.98 -40.68
C LEU A 26 -11.52 -6.20 -39.43
N SER A 27 -10.81 -5.11 -39.14
CA SER A 27 -11.14 -4.17 -38.08
C SER A 27 -11.55 -2.83 -38.69
N THR A 28 -12.70 -2.34 -38.27
CA THR A 28 -13.23 -1.03 -38.67
C THR A 28 -13.50 -0.20 -37.41
N SER A 29 -12.93 0.99 -37.37
CA SER A 29 -13.22 1.94 -36.28
C SER A 29 -13.66 3.28 -36.85
N LEU A 30 -14.69 3.85 -36.20
CA LEU A 30 -15.18 5.21 -36.47
C LEU A 30 -15.30 5.92 -35.12
N SER A 31 -14.68 7.06 -34.96
CA SER A 31 -14.88 7.92 -33.81
C SER A 31 -15.17 9.36 -34.21
N THR A 32 -16.09 9.98 -33.51
CA THR A 32 -16.41 11.39 -33.70
C THR A 32 -16.67 12.08 -32.37
N THR A 33 -16.23 13.33 -32.30
CA THR A 33 -16.52 14.19 -31.15
C THR A 33 -17.12 15.50 -31.66
N THR A 34 -18.34 15.78 -31.25
CA THR A 34 -19.09 16.98 -31.65
C THR A 34 -19.39 17.82 -30.41
N ASN A 35 -19.17 19.10 -30.48
CA ASN A 35 -19.42 20.04 -29.41
C ASN A 35 -20.76 20.76 -29.60
N LEU A 36 -21.85 20.22 -29.01
CA LEU A 36 -23.20 20.78 -29.16
C LEU A 36 -23.34 22.18 -28.53
N HIS A 37 -22.53 22.55 -27.58
CA HIS A 37 -22.58 23.89 -26.97
C HIS A 37 -22.27 25.02 -27.94
N LYS A 38 -21.67 24.73 -29.12
CA LYS A 38 -21.46 25.74 -30.19
C LYS A 38 -22.76 26.21 -30.83
N VAL A 39 -23.84 25.45 -30.69
CA VAL A 39 -25.20 25.79 -31.18
C VAL A 39 -25.99 26.62 -30.16
N LEU A 40 -25.56 26.60 -28.87
CA LEU A 40 -26.20 27.34 -27.80
C LEU A 40 -25.61 28.76 -27.67
N PRO A 41 -26.42 29.71 -27.15
CA PRO A 41 -25.91 31.05 -26.90
C PRO A 41 -24.66 30.99 -26.00
N GLY A 42 -23.54 31.59 -26.46
CA GLY A 42 -22.27 31.55 -25.73
C GLY A 42 -22.31 32.17 -24.33
N SER A 43 -23.33 33.02 -24.06
CA SER A 43 -23.59 33.61 -22.74
C SER A 43 -23.97 32.59 -21.67
N TRP A 44 -24.44 31.41 -22.06
CA TRP A 44 -24.82 30.36 -21.11
C TRP A 44 -23.61 29.62 -20.54
N GLY A 45 -22.50 29.61 -21.26
CA GLY A 45 -21.22 29.04 -20.78
C GLY A 45 -21.23 27.54 -20.54
N PHE A 46 -22.14 26.78 -21.17
CA PHE A 46 -22.17 25.32 -21.09
C PHE A 46 -21.11 24.70 -22.02
N THR A 47 -20.60 23.55 -21.62
CA THR A 47 -19.76 22.68 -22.43
C THR A 47 -20.48 21.34 -22.57
N ILE A 48 -20.83 20.97 -23.84
CA ILE A 48 -21.62 19.78 -24.12
C ILE A 48 -20.93 18.97 -25.25
N PRO A 49 -19.82 18.25 -24.95
CA PRO A 49 -19.26 17.32 -25.89
C PRO A 49 -20.12 16.06 -26.02
N VAL A 50 -20.35 15.65 -27.23
CA VAL A 50 -20.96 14.37 -27.60
C VAL A 50 -19.91 13.55 -28.31
N LYS A 51 -19.63 12.36 -27.78
CA LYS A 51 -18.71 11.40 -28.37
C LYS A 51 -19.50 10.21 -28.88
N TYR A 52 -19.17 9.81 -30.07
CA TYR A 52 -19.65 8.57 -30.68
C TYR A 52 -18.46 7.76 -31.14
N SER A 53 -18.44 6.48 -30.83
CA SER A 53 -17.46 5.56 -31.41
C SER A 53 -18.12 4.23 -31.76
N TYR A 54 -17.72 3.71 -32.89
CA TYR A 54 -18.14 2.41 -33.39
C TYR A 54 -16.90 1.63 -33.79
N ASN A 55 -16.73 0.44 -33.21
CA ASN A 55 -15.66 -0.49 -33.53
C ASN A 55 -16.29 -1.83 -33.93
N ARG A 56 -15.82 -2.42 -35.02
CA ARG A 56 -16.23 -3.75 -35.48
C ARG A 56 -15.00 -4.53 -35.88
N ASP A 57 -14.82 -5.67 -35.23
CA ASP A 57 -13.77 -6.62 -35.52
C ASP A 57 -14.42 -7.91 -36.03
N ARG A 58 -14.04 -8.34 -37.21
CA ARG A 58 -14.50 -9.57 -37.86
C ARG A 58 -13.31 -10.42 -38.19
N SER A 59 -13.34 -11.67 -37.76
CA SER A 59 -12.33 -12.68 -38.07
C SER A 59 -12.97 -13.86 -38.77
N LEU A 60 -12.43 -14.20 -39.95
CA LEU A 60 -12.84 -15.33 -40.75
C LEU A 60 -11.74 -16.39 -40.71
N PRO A 61 -12.00 -17.57 -40.10
CA PRO A 61 -10.98 -18.61 -39.99
C PRO A 61 -10.73 -19.25 -41.36
N ARG A 62 -9.50 -19.59 -41.65
CA ARG A 62 -9.09 -20.32 -42.84
C ARG A 62 -9.35 -21.82 -42.72
N PHE A 63 -9.11 -22.34 -41.51
CA PHE A 63 -9.20 -23.78 -41.23
C PHE A 63 -10.33 -24.09 -40.26
N GLY A 64 -10.82 -25.31 -40.31
CA GLY A 64 -11.80 -25.81 -39.34
C GLY A 64 -11.27 -25.87 -37.91
N PRO A 65 -12.15 -25.93 -36.90
CA PRO A 65 -11.74 -26.03 -35.48
C PRO A 65 -10.87 -27.27 -35.28
N ASN A 66 -9.66 -27.10 -34.75
CA ASN A 66 -8.67 -28.16 -34.51
C ASN A 66 -8.30 -29.00 -35.73
N SER A 67 -8.41 -28.42 -36.93
CA SER A 67 -8.13 -29.08 -38.21
C SER A 67 -7.24 -28.21 -39.07
N ASP A 68 -6.41 -28.85 -39.88
CA ASP A 68 -5.62 -28.18 -40.94
C ASP A 68 -6.34 -28.22 -42.31
N VAL A 69 -7.61 -28.67 -42.35
CA VAL A 69 -8.44 -28.67 -43.55
C VAL A 69 -9.00 -27.29 -43.78
N GLU A 70 -8.74 -26.76 -44.99
CA GLU A 70 -9.24 -25.45 -45.36
C GLU A 70 -10.77 -25.47 -45.53
N LEU A 71 -11.43 -24.52 -44.92
CA LEU A 71 -12.87 -24.36 -44.99
C LEU A 71 -13.30 -23.82 -46.35
N PRO A 72 -14.33 -24.42 -46.97
CA PRO A 72 -14.95 -23.84 -48.16
C PRO A 72 -15.54 -22.46 -47.83
N SER A 73 -15.60 -21.57 -48.82
CA SER A 73 -16.05 -20.19 -48.62
C SER A 73 -17.46 -20.08 -48.02
N SER A 74 -18.33 -21.05 -48.31
CA SER A 74 -19.68 -21.14 -47.71
C SER A 74 -19.69 -21.45 -46.20
N GLU A 75 -18.67 -22.15 -45.72
CA GLU A 75 -18.57 -22.52 -44.31
C GLU A 75 -17.75 -21.51 -43.47
N LYS A 76 -16.86 -20.73 -44.11
CA LYS A 76 -16.10 -19.68 -43.43
C LYS A 76 -17.01 -18.68 -42.72
N ASP A 77 -18.14 -18.34 -43.31
CA ASP A 77 -19.11 -17.42 -42.70
C ASP A 77 -19.83 -18.01 -41.49
N SER A 78 -20.05 -19.31 -41.45
CA SER A 78 -20.64 -20.00 -40.28
C SER A 78 -19.67 -20.08 -39.11
N GLN A 79 -18.37 -20.07 -39.37
CA GLN A 79 -17.29 -20.14 -38.39
C GLN A 79 -16.71 -18.75 -38.04
N ARG A 80 -17.34 -17.68 -38.50
CA ARG A 80 -16.87 -16.33 -38.23
C ARG A 80 -16.97 -15.95 -36.77
N THR A 81 -16.00 -15.16 -36.31
CA THR A 81 -16.09 -14.45 -35.06
C THR A 81 -16.24 -12.96 -35.35
N GLU A 82 -17.24 -12.34 -34.77
CA GLU A 82 -17.50 -10.92 -34.94
C GLU A 82 -17.78 -10.25 -33.63
N ASN A 83 -17.11 -9.14 -33.33
CA ASN A 83 -17.37 -8.29 -32.19
C ASN A 83 -17.65 -6.87 -32.70
N SER A 84 -18.77 -6.30 -32.28
CA SER A 84 -19.06 -4.90 -32.52
C SER A 84 -19.30 -4.17 -31.21
N LYS A 85 -18.73 -2.99 -31.11
CA LYS A 85 -18.89 -2.10 -29.95
C LYS A 85 -19.33 -0.72 -30.43
N GLU A 86 -20.49 -0.32 -29.98
CA GLU A 86 -21.03 1.03 -30.19
C GLU A 86 -21.00 1.76 -28.83
N PHE A 87 -20.50 2.97 -28.84
CA PHE A 87 -20.42 3.81 -27.67
C PHE A 87 -20.89 5.22 -27.98
N VAL A 88 -21.81 5.71 -27.17
CA VAL A 88 -22.29 7.09 -27.18
C VAL A 88 -22.10 7.69 -25.82
N GLU A 89 -21.56 8.88 -25.75
CA GLU A 89 -21.40 9.63 -24.50
C GLU A 89 -21.81 11.09 -24.72
N VAL A 90 -22.59 11.60 -23.80
CA VAL A 90 -22.95 13.01 -23.70
C VAL A 90 -22.54 13.49 -22.33
N SER A 91 -21.73 14.52 -22.24
CA SER A 91 -21.42 15.17 -20.97
C SER A 91 -21.85 16.62 -20.99
N ILE A 92 -22.41 17.08 -19.87
CA ILE A 92 -22.89 18.44 -19.69
C ILE A 92 -22.18 19.01 -18.46
N SER A 93 -21.43 20.06 -18.66
CA SER A 93 -20.77 20.79 -17.58
C SER A 93 -20.78 22.28 -17.89
N LYS A 94 -20.74 23.07 -16.86
CA LYS A 94 -20.57 24.51 -16.98
C LYS A 94 -19.26 24.92 -16.32
N PRO A 95 -18.23 25.29 -17.09
CA PRO A 95 -16.99 25.78 -16.52
C PRO A 95 -17.25 27.03 -15.68
N ARG A 96 -16.51 27.22 -14.61
CA ARG A 96 -16.62 28.33 -13.68
C ARG A 96 -16.59 29.68 -14.39
N GLY A 97 -17.50 30.57 -14.06
CA GLY A 97 -17.57 31.91 -14.65
C GLY A 97 -18.91 32.62 -14.49
N GLY A 98 -19.87 32.03 -13.76
CA GLY A 98 -21.15 32.66 -13.47
C GLY A 98 -20.98 33.93 -12.62
N LYS A 99 -21.49 35.07 -13.09
CA LYS A 99 -21.51 36.34 -12.35
C LYS A 99 -22.50 36.29 -11.18
N ASN A 100 -23.59 35.52 -11.32
CA ASN A 100 -24.59 35.33 -10.31
C ASN A 100 -24.13 34.29 -9.27
N MET A 101 -24.24 34.64 -7.99
CA MET A 101 -23.87 33.78 -6.87
C MET A 101 -24.62 32.43 -6.87
N ILE A 102 -25.91 32.44 -7.21
CA ILE A 102 -26.74 31.22 -7.29
C ILE A 102 -26.18 30.28 -8.40
N VAL A 103 -25.90 30.81 -9.59
CA VAL A 103 -25.36 30.04 -10.71
C VAL A 103 -24.01 29.47 -10.36
N ARG A 104 -23.16 30.24 -9.68
CA ARG A 104 -21.82 29.79 -9.25
C ARG A 104 -21.87 28.68 -8.21
N TRP A 105 -22.89 28.67 -7.36
CA TRP A 105 -23.04 27.67 -6.32
C TRP A 105 -23.82 26.44 -6.78
N THR A 106 -24.62 26.53 -7.84
CA THR A 106 -25.42 25.43 -8.39
C THR A 106 -24.83 24.91 -9.69
N LEU A 107 -25.09 25.58 -10.80
CA LEU A 107 -24.78 25.10 -12.16
C LEU A 107 -23.29 24.98 -12.45
N ASP A 108 -22.45 25.88 -11.93
CA ASP A 108 -20.98 25.86 -12.14
C ASP A 108 -20.29 24.71 -11.41
N GLN A 109 -20.99 24.01 -10.52
CA GLN A 109 -20.48 22.91 -9.71
C GLN A 109 -21.08 21.54 -10.08
N MET A 110 -22.01 21.54 -11.05
CA MET A 110 -22.69 20.33 -11.52
C MET A 110 -21.99 19.77 -12.76
N ASN A 111 -21.91 18.47 -12.82
CA ASN A 111 -21.58 17.74 -14.03
C ASN A 111 -22.55 16.59 -14.23
N LEU A 112 -23.00 16.40 -15.46
CA LEU A 112 -23.87 15.30 -15.83
C LEU A 112 -23.20 14.57 -17.00
N ARG A 113 -23.12 13.26 -16.91
CA ARG A 113 -22.58 12.41 -17.94
C ARG A 113 -23.53 11.25 -18.17
N MET A 114 -23.90 11.05 -19.42
CA MET A 114 -24.73 9.93 -19.88
C MET A 114 -23.92 9.14 -20.88
N SER A 115 -23.87 7.82 -20.75
CA SER A 115 -23.26 6.98 -21.77
C SER A 115 -24.03 5.70 -22.00
N GLN A 116 -23.99 5.23 -23.24
CA GLN A 116 -24.51 3.94 -23.66
C GLN A 116 -23.41 3.18 -24.39
N THR A 117 -23.22 1.92 -24.03
CA THR A 117 -22.29 1.01 -24.71
C THR A 117 -23.03 -0.24 -25.08
N ARG A 118 -23.06 -0.55 -26.37
CA ARG A 118 -23.60 -1.81 -26.91
C ARG A 118 -22.47 -2.65 -27.44
N ASN A 119 -22.30 -3.82 -26.86
CA ASN A 119 -21.36 -4.81 -27.36
C ASN A 119 -22.17 -5.99 -27.91
N ARG A 120 -21.88 -6.38 -29.15
CA ARG A 120 -22.47 -7.57 -29.76
C ARG A 120 -21.35 -8.49 -30.19
N GLY A 121 -21.36 -9.70 -29.66
CA GLY A 121 -20.41 -10.74 -29.97
C GLY A 121 -21.10 -11.92 -30.66
N LEU A 122 -20.47 -12.44 -31.67
CA LEU A 122 -20.89 -13.63 -32.39
C LEU A 122 -19.67 -14.53 -32.57
N SER A 123 -19.80 -15.79 -32.19
CA SER A 123 -18.80 -16.81 -32.50
C SER A 123 -19.48 -18.16 -32.76
N PRO A 124 -18.80 -19.12 -33.36
CA PRO A 124 -19.38 -20.45 -33.60
C PRO A 124 -19.85 -21.17 -32.33
N VAL A 125 -19.18 -20.92 -31.22
CA VAL A 125 -19.49 -21.52 -29.90
C VAL A 125 -20.53 -20.71 -29.13
N THR A 126 -20.53 -19.40 -29.33
CA THR A 126 -21.44 -18.44 -28.67
C THR A 126 -22.09 -17.55 -29.73
N PRO A 127 -23.15 -18.01 -30.39
CA PRO A 127 -23.84 -17.26 -31.45
C PRO A 127 -24.52 -15.98 -30.95
N VAL A 128 -24.80 -15.88 -29.67
CA VAL A 128 -25.33 -14.67 -29.05
C VAL A 128 -24.51 -14.34 -27.82
N ASN A 129 -23.88 -13.17 -27.85
CA ASN A 129 -23.16 -12.60 -26.71
C ASN A 129 -23.37 -11.08 -26.75
N ASP A 130 -24.55 -10.65 -26.37
CA ASP A 130 -24.97 -9.26 -26.43
C ASP A 130 -24.91 -8.64 -25.03
N ARG A 131 -24.38 -7.44 -24.95
CA ARG A 131 -24.33 -6.66 -23.70
C ARG A 131 -24.63 -5.20 -23.99
N ASP A 132 -25.68 -4.69 -23.40
CA ASP A 132 -26.03 -3.26 -23.39
C ASP A 132 -25.77 -2.70 -21.99
N THR A 133 -25.03 -1.60 -21.93
CA THR A 133 -24.70 -0.91 -20.68
C THR A 133 -25.07 0.55 -20.83
N GLN A 134 -25.97 1.02 -19.99
CA GLN A 134 -26.37 2.42 -19.91
C GLN A 134 -25.92 2.98 -18.58
N SER A 135 -25.29 4.13 -18.57
CA SER A 135 -24.86 4.80 -17.35
C SER A 135 -25.25 6.28 -17.34
N LEU A 136 -25.69 6.74 -16.20
CA LEU A 136 -25.96 8.14 -15.87
C LEU A 136 -25.12 8.49 -14.66
N ALA A 137 -24.20 9.42 -14.80
CA ALA A 137 -23.40 9.94 -13.71
C ALA A 137 -23.73 11.42 -13.49
N PHE A 138 -24.13 11.76 -12.27
CA PHE A 138 -24.33 13.12 -11.83
C PHE A 138 -23.35 13.43 -10.72
N GLY A 139 -22.66 14.53 -10.82
CA GLY A 139 -21.72 15.01 -9.79
C GLY A 139 -22.01 16.44 -9.41
N TYR A 140 -21.97 16.71 -8.10
CA TYR A 140 -22.09 18.04 -7.55
C TYR A 140 -21.00 18.25 -6.49
N LYS A 141 -20.19 19.30 -6.62
CA LYS A 141 -19.13 19.61 -5.68
C LYS A 141 -19.21 21.08 -5.27
N MET A 142 -19.60 21.32 -4.03
CA MET A 142 -19.76 22.65 -3.47
C MET A 142 -18.54 23.05 -2.64
N PRO A 143 -17.74 24.01 -3.10
CA PRO A 143 -16.76 24.66 -2.25
C PRO A 143 -17.48 25.65 -1.33
N LEU A 144 -17.44 25.40 -0.04
CA LEU A 144 -18.05 26.29 0.94
C LEU A 144 -17.04 27.34 1.38
N PRO A 145 -17.38 28.63 1.38
CA PRO A 145 -16.52 29.64 1.96
C PRO A 145 -16.43 29.38 3.46
N ALA A 146 -15.27 28.92 3.91
CA ALA A 146 -15.02 28.69 5.31
C ALA A 146 -14.63 30.02 5.98
N PRO A 147 -15.48 30.65 6.79
CA PRO A 147 -15.11 31.82 7.55
C PRO A 147 -14.05 31.44 8.57
N HIS A 148 -12.97 32.18 8.61
CA HIS A 148 -11.89 32.00 9.60
C HIS A 148 -12.12 32.98 10.74
N ILE A 149 -12.53 32.48 11.91
CA ILE A 149 -12.80 33.27 13.10
C ILE A 149 -11.64 33.07 14.07
N ALA A 150 -10.89 34.14 14.36
CA ALA A 150 -9.84 34.12 15.39
C ALA A 150 -10.50 34.12 16.77
N TYR A 151 -10.58 32.97 17.43
CA TYR A 151 -11.30 32.82 18.71
C TYR A 151 -10.37 32.75 19.94
N LEU A 152 -9.05 32.53 19.75
CA LEU A 152 -8.08 32.44 20.82
C LEU A 152 -7.19 33.68 20.97
N GLY A 153 -7.48 34.76 20.28
CA GLY A 153 -6.71 36.01 20.33
C GLY A 153 -6.66 36.66 21.71
N TRP A 154 -7.62 36.36 22.60
CA TRP A 154 -7.72 36.88 23.96
C TRP A 154 -6.86 36.10 24.98
N MET A 155 -6.25 34.95 24.57
CA MET A 155 -5.42 34.16 25.49
C MET A 155 -4.15 34.91 25.92
N PRO A 156 -3.73 34.70 27.19
CA PRO A 156 -2.53 35.34 27.73
C PRO A 156 -1.25 35.00 26.95
N GLU A 157 -0.23 35.86 27.07
CA GLU A 157 1.02 35.74 26.29
C GLU A 157 1.84 34.47 26.55
N PHE A 158 1.63 33.78 27.67
CA PHE A 158 2.30 32.52 27.95
C PHE A 158 1.81 31.37 27.05
N VAL A 159 0.64 31.52 26.41
CA VAL A 159 0.12 30.52 25.45
C VAL A 159 0.90 30.64 24.13
N PRO A 160 1.37 29.52 23.57
CA PRO A 160 2.12 29.51 22.31
C PRO A 160 1.39 30.28 21.20
N LEU A 161 2.13 31.08 20.47
CA LEU A 161 1.61 31.95 19.40
C LEU A 161 0.84 31.17 18.32
N SER A 162 1.21 29.89 18.11
CA SER A 162 0.54 28.97 17.21
C SER A 162 -0.88 28.65 17.61
N LEU A 163 -1.19 28.59 18.91
CA LEU A 163 -2.54 28.39 19.43
C LEU A 163 -3.32 29.70 19.45
N ARG A 164 -2.71 30.81 19.84
CA ARG A 164 -3.36 32.16 19.84
C ARG A 164 -3.80 32.59 18.43
N LYS A 165 -3.05 32.22 17.40
CA LYS A 165 -3.38 32.48 15.99
C LYS A 165 -4.23 31.39 15.35
N SER A 166 -4.80 30.48 16.14
CA SER A 166 -5.69 29.47 15.60
C SER A 166 -7.02 30.11 15.17
N GLU A 167 -7.40 29.81 13.96
CA GLU A 167 -8.65 30.25 13.34
C GLU A 167 -9.62 29.09 13.36
N LEU A 168 -10.84 29.34 13.83
CA LEU A 168 -11.93 28.37 13.81
C LEU A 168 -12.73 28.52 12.52
N SER A 169 -12.90 27.45 11.80
CA SER A 169 -13.80 27.37 10.65
C SER A 169 -14.90 26.33 10.94
N PRO A 170 -16.06 26.73 11.45
CA PRO A 170 -17.11 25.80 11.83
C PRO A 170 -17.83 25.17 10.63
N VAL A 171 -17.60 25.69 9.44
CA VAL A 171 -18.29 25.26 8.21
C VAL A 171 -17.41 24.25 7.47
N PRO A 172 -17.99 23.18 6.88
CA PRO A 172 -17.27 22.30 5.98
C PRO A 172 -16.58 23.07 4.85
N THR A 173 -15.35 22.69 4.52
CA THR A 173 -14.60 23.32 3.42
C THR A 173 -15.09 22.86 2.06
N THR A 174 -15.55 21.62 1.97
CA THR A 174 -16.14 21.03 0.75
C THR A 174 -17.23 20.06 1.11
N ALA A 175 -18.29 20.07 0.32
CA ALA A 175 -19.32 19.04 0.31
C ALA A 175 -19.47 18.53 -1.13
N SER A 176 -19.51 17.23 -1.33
CA SER A 176 -19.74 16.65 -2.65
C SER A 176 -20.82 15.56 -2.58
N TYR A 177 -21.58 15.49 -3.64
CA TYR A 177 -22.58 14.46 -3.89
C TYR A 177 -22.35 13.89 -5.27
N SER A 178 -22.36 12.58 -5.41
CA SER A 178 -22.36 11.93 -6.71
C SER A 178 -23.40 10.81 -6.74
N LEU A 179 -24.04 10.70 -7.89
CA LEU A 179 -25.06 9.69 -8.17
C LEU A 179 -24.66 9.01 -9.48
N ASN A 180 -24.56 7.69 -9.45
CA ASN A 180 -24.27 6.88 -10.62
C ASN A 180 -25.34 5.80 -10.77
N VAL A 181 -26.11 5.89 -11.84
CA VAL A 181 -27.08 4.85 -12.24
C VAL A 181 -26.43 4.02 -13.34
N ASN A 182 -26.46 2.71 -13.17
CA ASN A 182 -25.90 1.78 -14.15
C ASN A 182 -26.93 0.67 -14.41
N ARG A 183 -27.38 0.56 -15.68
CA ARG A 183 -28.19 -0.55 -16.17
C ARG A 183 -27.36 -1.35 -17.15
N GLN A 184 -27.24 -2.62 -16.89
CA GLN A 184 -26.56 -3.56 -17.76
C GLN A 184 -27.47 -4.72 -18.03
N GLU A 185 -27.72 -4.98 -19.29
CA GLU A 185 -28.43 -6.15 -19.81
C GLU A 185 -27.45 -7.00 -20.62
N SER A 186 -27.47 -8.28 -20.42
CA SER A 186 -26.68 -9.22 -21.20
C SER A 186 -27.49 -10.45 -21.56
N ALA A 187 -27.37 -10.87 -22.82
CA ALA A 187 -27.88 -12.09 -23.36
C ALA A 187 -26.73 -12.95 -23.86
N ASN A 188 -26.63 -14.16 -23.36
CA ASN A 188 -25.61 -15.12 -23.78
C ASN A 188 -26.26 -16.45 -24.12
N TRP A 189 -25.98 -16.95 -25.32
CA TRP A 189 -26.35 -18.28 -25.74
C TRP A 189 -25.14 -19.00 -26.29
N ARG A 190 -24.91 -20.19 -25.78
CA ARG A 190 -23.83 -21.09 -26.19
C ARG A 190 -24.40 -22.32 -26.86
N VAL A 191 -23.76 -22.77 -27.92
CA VAL A 191 -24.15 -24.02 -28.61
C VAL A 191 -24.15 -25.18 -27.63
N GLY A 192 -25.25 -25.91 -27.57
CA GLY A 192 -25.48 -27.02 -26.60
C GLY A 192 -26.25 -26.62 -25.35
N GLN A 193 -26.55 -25.32 -25.16
CA GLN A 193 -27.49 -24.86 -24.12
C GLN A 193 -28.93 -24.86 -24.64
N ILE A 194 -29.88 -25.21 -23.78
CA ILE A 194 -31.30 -25.25 -24.14
C ILE A 194 -31.86 -23.85 -24.31
N ASP A 195 -31.45 -22.90 -23.41
CA ASP A 195 -31.98 -21.55 -23.37
C ASP A 195 -30.89 -20.48 -23.37
N THR A 196 -31.25 -19.27 -23.84
CA THR A 196 -30.42 -18.08 -23.72
C THR A 196 -30.41 -17.59 -22.27
N THR A 197 -29.22 -17.41 -21.73
CA THR A 197 -29.06 -16.84 -20.39
C THR A 197 -29.18 -15.34 -20.43
N PHE A 198 -30.20 -14.79 -19.80
CA PHE A 198 -30.40 -13.35 -19.62
C PHE A 198 -29.95 -12.92 -18.23
N ASN A 199 -29.14 -11.86 -18.17
CA ASN A 199 -28.75 -11.26 -16.91
C ASN A 199 -28.98 -9.76 -16.99
N GLU A 200 -29.73 -9.23 -16.02
CA GLU A 200 -29.97 -7.79 -15.84
C GLU A 200 -29.39 -7.34 -14.52
N ASN A 201 -28.59 -6.30 -14.55
CA ASN A 201 -28.14 -5.57 -13.39
C ASN A 201 -28.56 -4.10 -13.52
N PHE A 202 -29.37 -3.61 -12.59
CA PHE A 202 -29.80 -2.24 -12.56
C PHE A 202 -29.53 -1.70 -11.16
N SER A 203 -28.52 -0.83 -11.05
CA SER A 203 -27.98 -0.36 -9.78
C SER A 203 -27.88 1.16 -9.74
N LEU A 204 -28.04 1.72 -8.57
CA LEU A 204 -27.83 3.12 -8.23
C LEU A 204 -26.76 3.18 -7.14
N LYS A 205 -25.72 3.94 -7.37
CA LYS A 205 -24.70 4.27 -6.38
C LYS A 205 -24.75 5.74 -6.04
N GLU A 206 -25.06 6.04 -4.80
CA GLU A 206 -25.02 7.37 -4.23
C GLU A 206 -23.75 7.50 -3.38
N SER A 207 -23.06 8.63 -3.50
CA SER A 207 -21.90 8.91 -2.67
C SER A 207 -21.94 10.35 -2.18
N TYR A 208 -21.76 10.49 -0.89
CA TYR A 208 -21.67 11.77 -0.19
C TYR A 208 -20.28 11.88 0.40
N SER A 209 -19.64 13.01 0.29
CA SER A 209 -18.40 13.27 1.03
C SER A 209 -18.37 14.72 1.52
N THR A 210 -17.83 14.89 2.70
CA THR A 210 -17.64 16.20 3.30
C THR A 210 -16.28 16.27 3.97
N LYS A 211 -15.63 17.42 3.85
CA LYS A 211 -14.38 17.72 4.52
C LYS A 211 -14.58 18.90 5.46
N VAL A 212 -14.19 18.72 6.70
CA VAL A 212 -14.28 19.72 7.76
C VAL A 212 -12.87 19.98 8.30
N SER A 213 -12.48 21.22 8.39
CA SER A 213 -11.22 21.62 9.00
C SER A 213 -11.49 22.73 10.01
N PRO A 214 -12.08 22.37 11.17
CA PRO A 214 -12.49 23.39 12.14
C PRO A 214 -11.31 24.17 12.70
N LEU A 215 -10.14 23.56 12.78
CA LEU A 215 -8.88 24.18 13.16
C LEU A 215 -7.80 23.84 12.12
N ARG A 216 -6.77 24.66 11.99
CA ARG A 216 -5.58 24.30 11.15
C ARG A 216 -4.90 23.02 11.63
N SER A 217 -5.07 22.67 12.89
CA SER A 217 -4.52 21.48 13.53
C SER A 217 -5.47 20.28 13.52
N LEU A 218 -6.74 20.46 13.14
CA LEU A 218 -7.77 19.43 13.16
C LEU A 218 -8.46 19.38 11.80
N SER A 219 -8.42 18.24 11.15
CA SER A 219 -9.17 17.96 9.93
C SER A 219 -9.96 16.68 10.07
N GLY A 220 -11.13 16.66 9.49
CA GLY A 220 -12.01 15.50 9.42
C GLY A 220 -12.55 15.34 8.01
N ASP A 221 -12.57 14.12 7.52
CA ASP A 221 -13.18 13.74 6.25
C ASP A 221 -14.22 12.66 6.54
N TYR A 222 -15.42 12.82 6.00
CA TYR A 222 -16.48 11.81 6.10
C TYR A 222 -16.99 11.47 4.71
N SER A 223 -17.15 10.20 4.42
CA SER A 223 -17.77 9.73 3.18
C SER A 223 -18.76 8.60 3.46
N LEU A 224 -19.84 8.61 2.69
CA LEU A 224 -20.89 7.61 2.70
C LEU A 224 -21.16 7.21 1.25
N ALA A 225 -21.09 5.91 0.94
CA ALA A 225 -21.50 5.36 -0.33
C ALA A 225 -22.59 4.31 -0.10
N VAL A 226 -23.70 4.41 -0.84
CA VAL A 226 -24.84 3.51 -0.77
C VAL A 226 -25.10 2.94 -2.15
N ASP A 227 -25.06 1.61 -2.27
CA ASP A 227 -25.41 0.90 -3.50
C ASP A 227 -26.83 0.32 -3.35
N ARG A 228 -27.67 0.59 -4.35
CA ARG A 228 -29.08 0.17 -4.37
C ARG A 228 -29.35 -0.68 -5.60
N ASP A 229 -30.17 -1.70 -5.43
CA ASP A 229 -30.72 -2.50 -6.53
C ASP A 229 -32.06 -1.87 -6.98
N LEU A 230 -32.09 -1.40 -8.22
CA LEU A 230 -33.25 -0.73 -8.81
C LEU A 230 -34.19 -1.70 -9.55
N ARG A 231 -33.85 -2.96 -9.72
CA ARG A 231 -34.70 -3.93 -10.42
C ARG A 231 -36.04 -4.17 -9.75
N LYS A 232 -36.12 -3.94 -8.42
CA LYS A 232 -37.35 -3.91 -7.68
C LYS A 232 -37.67 -2.45 -7.31
N LEU A 233 -38.25 -1.71 -8.25
CA LEU A 233 -38.74 -0.36 -8.01
C LEU A 233 -39.77 -0.40 -6.90
N TYR A 234 -39.48 0.28 -5.81
CA TYR A 234 -40.38 0.43 -4.70
C TYR A 234 -41.37 1.56 -4.92
N ASN A 235 -42.54 1.45 -4.29
CA ASN A 235 -43.66 2.34 -4.32
C ASN A 235 -43.23 3.82 -4.38
N PRO A 236 -43.59 4.57 -5.43
CA PRO A 236 -43.13 5.94 -5.66
C PRO A 236 -43.57 6.95 -4.57
N SER A 237 -44.52 6.56 -3.69
CA SER A 237 -44.97 7.39 -2.59
C SER A 237 -43.96 7.67 -1.48
N HIS A 238 -42.81 6.96 -1.45
CA HIS A 238 -41.83 7.08 -0.37
C HIS A 238 -40.47 7.66 -0.79
N PHE A 239 -40.31 8.17 -1.99
CA PHE A 239 -39.04 8.68 -2.54
C PHE A 239 -37.82 7.72 -2.39
N ALA A 240 -38.09 6.45 -2.12
CA ALA A 240 -37.04 5.46 -1.94
C ALA A 240 -36.71 4.80 -3.30
N PHE A 241 -35.63 5.22 -3.92
CA PHE A 241 -35.15 4.63 -5.17
C PHE A 241 -34.46 3.28 -4.88
N GLY A 242 -35.18 2.18 -5.14
CA GLY A 242 -34.65 0.84 -5.05
C GLY A 242 -34.34 0.35 -3.61
N ARG A 243 -33.79 -0.85 -3.54
CA ARG A 243 -33.41 -1.50 -2.29
C ARG A 243 -31.93 -1.32 -2.02
N GLU A 244 -31.55 -0.84 -0.85
CA GLU A 244 -30.17 -0.77 -0.40
C GLU A 244 -29.60 -2.18 -0.27
N VAL A 245 -28.48 -2.45 -0.95
CA VAL A 245 -27.78 -3.75 -0.94
C VAL A 245 -26.40 -3.66 -0.32
N LYS A 246 -25.77 -2.49 -0.38
CA LYS A 246 -24.46 -2.27 0.23
C LYS A 246 -24.35 -0.84 0.72
N ARG A 247 -23.71 -0.67 1.88
CA ARG A 247 -23.37 0.64 2.45
C ARG A 247 -21.92 0.63 2.89
N ASN A 248 -21.18 1.65 2.50
CA ASN A 248 -19.83 1.89 2.94
C ASN A 248 -19.76 3.28 3.58
N GLN A 249 -19.26 3.35 4.80
CA GLN A 249 -19.00 4.62 5.47
C GLN A 249 -17.55 4.68 5.87
N ARG A 250 -16.98 5.86 5.76
CA ARG A 250 -15.62 6.12 6.20
C ARG A 250 -15.56 7.46 6.90
N ALA A 251 -14.97 7.49 8.06
CA ALA A 251 -14.67 8.70 8.81
C ALA A 251 -13.15 8.73 9.10
N ASP A 252 -12.52 9.82 8.73
CA ASP A 252 -11.11 10.07 9.00
C ASP A 252 -10.98 11.35 9.81
N VAL A 253 -10.30 11.31 10.95
CA VAL A 253 -10.01 12.48 11.78
C VAL A 253 -8.52 12.54 12.03
N LYS A 254 -7.92 13.69 11.72
CA LYS A 254 -6.50 13.95 11.93
C LYS A 254 -6.32 15.18 12.81
N VAL A 255 -5.58 15.01 13.88
CA VAL A 255 -5.18 16.08 14.80
C VAL A 255 -3.67 16.21 14.76
N GLN A 256 -3.16 17.37 14.40
CA GLN A 256 -1.74 17.66 14.38
C GLN A 256 -1.47 18.88 15.28
N LEU A 257 -0.91 18.60 16.45
CA LEU A 257 -0.64 19.64 17.44
C LEU A 257 0.83 20.07 17.35
N ARG A 258 1.06 21.35 17.09
CA ARG A 258 2.40 21.94 17.20
C ARG A 258 2.48 22.69 18.53
N VAL A 259 2.65 21.94 19.62
CA VAL A 259 2.67 22.49 20.98
C VAL A 259 3.94 23.33 21.18
N VAL A 260 5.07 22.76 20.80
CA VAL A 260 6.39 23.41 20.88
C VAL A 260 7.21 23.03 19.63
N ARG A 261 8.30 23.76 19.36
CA ARG A 261 9.12 23.52 18.15
C ARG A 261 9.75 22.14 18.08
N TRP A 262 9.96 21.51 19.22
CA TRP A 262 10.63 20.22 19.35
C TRP A 262 9.66 19.03 19.54
N LEU A 263 8.32 19.27 19.60
CA LEU A 263 7.32 18.23 19.82
C LEU A 263 6.16 18.39 18.81
N ASP A 264 6.06 17.48 17.88
CA ASP A 264 5.04 17.45 16.83
C ASP A 264 4.20 16.15 16.96
N PRO A 265 3.23 16.06 17.89
CA PRO A 265 2.33 14.92 17.96
C PRO A 265 1.27 14.98 16.87
N THR A 266 1.02 13.85 16.25
CA THR A 266 -0.05 13.64 15.28
C THR A 266 -0.89 12.47 15.73
N PHE A 267 -2.20 12.67 15.83
CA PHE A 267 -3.19 11.64 16.12
C PHE A 267 -4.06 11.47 14.89
N THR A 268 -4.33 10.23 14.51
CA THR A 268 -5.25 9.92 13.43
C THR A 268 -6.23 8.84 13.88
N PHE A 269 -7.48 9.08 13.60
CA PHE A 269 -8.55 8.11 13.80
C PHE A 269 -9.22 7.87 12.46
N GLN A 270 -9.37 6.62 12.07
CA GLN A 270 -10.05 6.19 10.86
C GLN A 270 -11.03 5.09 11.24
N ALA A 271 -12.25 5.23 10.78
CA ALA A 271 -13.27 4.21 10.89
C ALA A 271 -13.84 3.90 9.51
N ASP A 272 -13.79 2.65 9.12
CA ASP A 272 -14.40 2.12 7.92
C ASP A 272 -15.52 1.16 8.36
N TYR A 273 -16.72 1.36 7.84
CA TYR A 273 -17.88 0.51 8.06
C TYR A 273 -18.44 0.05 6.73
N GLU A 274 -18.61 -1.23 6.59
CA GLU A 274 -19.22 -1.87 5.42
C GLU A 274 -20.41 -2.71 5.88
N GLU A 275 -21.54 -2.56 5.19
CA GLU A 275 -22.75 -3.34 5.37
C GLU A 275 -23.12 -3.96 4.04
N ASP A 276 -23.38 -5.27 4.03
CA ASP A 276 -23.83 -6.03 2.88
C ASP A 276 -25.15 -6.72 3.20
N SER A 277 -26.17 -6.37 2.45
CA SER A 277 -27.52 -6.94 2.52
C SER A 277 -27.95 -7.58 1.20
N ASP A 278 -27.02 -7.84 0.26
CA ASP A 278 -27.32 -8.40 -1.05
C ASP A 278 -27.75 -9.88 -0.94
N PRO A 279 -29.03 -10.21 -1.19
CA PRO A 279 -29.53 -11.56 -1.09
C PRO A 279 -28.90 -12.53 -2.10
N ARG A 280 -28.26 -12.04 -3.15
CA ARG A 280 -27.65 -12.87 -4.21
C ARG A 280 -26.28 -13.41 -3.81
N ARG A 281 -25.56 -12.74 -2.95
CA ARG A 281 -24.23 -13.16 -2.47
C ARG A 281 -24.31 -14.23 -1.39
N ARG A 282 -25.46 -14.33 -0.75
CA ARG A 282 -25.69 -15.34 0.27
C ARG A 282 -26.15 -16.60 -0.42
N GLN A 283 -25.41 -17.69 -0.30
CA GLN A 283 -25.97 -19.03 -0.36
C GLN A 283 -26.91 -19.12 0.87
N GLN A 284 -28.12 -18.65 0.67
CA GLN A 284 -29.13 -18.71 1.70
C GLN A 284 -29.41 -20.17 2.01
N ALA A 285 -28.95 -20.61 3.16
CA ALA A 285 -29.89 -21.36 3.97
C ALA A 285 -31.02 -20.37 4.23
N SER A 286 -32.09 -20.45 3.44
CA SER A 286 -33.27 -19.63 3.61
C SER A 286 -33.72 -19.82 5.06
N LEU A 287 -33.49 -18.79 5.90
CA LEU A 287 -34.16 -18.70 7.19
C LEU A 287 -35.63 -18.49 6.90
N ILE A 288 -36.32 -19.60 6.69
CA ILE A 288 -37.76 -19.64 6.55
C ILE A 288 -38.28 -19.57 7.96
N ASP A 289 -38.83 -18.42 8.34
CA ASP A 289 -39.59 -18.32 9.58
C ASP A 289 -40.90 -19.02 9.36
N THR A 290 -41.02 -20.22 9.91
CA THR A 290 -42.28 -21.02 9.93
C THR A 290 -43.23 -20.62 11.04
N ALA A 291 -42.90 -19.64 11.87
CA ALA A 291 -43.79 -19.11 12.88
C ALA A 291 -44.98 -18.37 12.19
N GLY A 292 -46.12 -19.06 12.15
CA GLY A 292 -47.36 -18.53 11.57
C GLY A 292 -47.71 -19.02 10.16
N GLY A 293 -47.08 -20.06 9.64
CA GLY A 293 -47.44 -20.69 8.35
C GLY A 293 -47.16 -19.89 7.10
N ILE A 294 -46.43 -18.76 7.20
CA ILE A 294 -46.00 -17.94 6.08
C ILE A 294 -44.50 -18.01 5.97
N ASN A 295 -44.02 -18.62 4.88
CA ASN A 295 -42.57 -18.62 4.54
C ASN A 295 -42.08 -17.20 4.22
N ARG A 296 -41.64 -16.44 5.23
CA ARG A 296 -41.03 -15.12 5.01
C ARG A 296 -39.52 -15.30 4.94
N VAL A 297 -38.91 -14.92 3.82
CA VAL A 297 -37.47 -14.76 3.70
C VAL A 297 -37.06 -13.57 4.59
N ILE A 298 -36.40 -13.87 5.69
CA ILE A 298 -35.94 -12.85 6.60
C ILE A 298 -34.59 -12.31 6.07
N GLN A 299 -34.58 -11.01 5.87
CA GLN A 299 -33.38 -10.30 5.49
C GLN A 299 -32.49 -10.13 6.71
N THR A 300 -31.24 -10.49 6.57
CA THR A 300 -30.21 -10.23 7.56
C THR A 300 -29.13 -9.34 6.96
N LEU A 301 -28.39 -8.65 7.79
CA LEU A 301 -27.30 -7.77 7.42
C LEU A 301 -25.97 -8.40 7.86
N ASP A 302 -24.96 -8.31 7.01
CA ASP A 302 -23.59 -8.61 7.40
C ASP A 302 -22.83 -7.32 7.49
N THR A 303 -22.06 -7.15 8.55
CA THR A 303 -21.29 -5.94 8.77
C THR A 303 -19.82 -6.24 8.96
N SER A 304 -18.99 -5.35 8.43
CA SER A 304 -17.56 -5.34 8.66
C SER A 304 -17.15 -3.94 9.13
N THR A 305 -16.50 -3.88 10.29
CA THR A 305 -15.93 -2.64 10.82
C THR A 305 -14.42 -2.75 10.86
N LYS A 306 -13.75 -1.68 10.47
CA LYS A 306 -12.30 -1.56 10.59
C LYS A 306 -11.94 -0.20 11.16
N ASN A 307 -11.45 -0.19 12.38
CA ASN A 307 -11.11 1.04 13.08
C ASN A 307 -9.59 1.09 13.29
N THR A 308 -8.99 2.22 12.96
CA THR A 308 -7.57 2.48 13.17
C THR A 308 -7.41 3.74 14.00
N LEU A 309 -6.82 3.59 15.17
CA LEU A 309 -6.38 4.72 15.99
C LEU A 309 -4.85 4.72 16.00
N SER A 310 -4.24 5.82 15.60
CA SER A 310 -2.78 5.93 15.61
C SER A 310 -2.31 7.25 16.19
N SER A 311 -1.19 7.18 16.86
CA SER A 311 -0.46 8.32 17.42
C SER A 311 0.98 8.26 16.91
N ARG A 312 1.48 9.38 16.41
CA ARG A 312 2.89 9.54 16.08
C ARG A 312 3.42 10.76 16.80
N ILE A 313 4.49 10.59 17.54
CA ILE A 313 5.14 11.64 18.29
C ILE A 313 6.59 11.71 17.82
N ASN A 314 6.99 12.84 17.27
CA ASN A 314 8.37 13.11 16.90
C ASN A 314 8.93 14.12 17.89
N LEU A 315 9.85 13.67 18.74
CA LEU A 315 10.56 14.48 19.70
C LEU A 315 11.93 14.83 19.12
N ARG A 316 12.12 16.11 18.75
CA ARG A 316 13.39 16.59 18.23
C ARG A 316 14.37 16.81 19.39
N LEU A 317 14.98 15.73 19.86
CA LEU A 317 15.96 15.74 20.94
C LEU A 317 17.07 16.79 20.75
N PRO A 318 17.61 17.01 19.53
CA PRO A 318 18.56 18.08 19.29
C PRO A 318 18.05 19.46 19.71
N ASP A 319 16.80 19.77 19.40
CA ASP A 319 16.21 21.08 19.72
C ASP A 319 15.94 21.22 21.24
N VAL A 320 15.57 20.12 21.91
CA VAL A 320 15.43 20.06 23.37
C VAL A 320 16.77 20.30 24.05
N LEU A 321 17.82 19.59 23.64
CA LEU A 321 19.17 19.74 24.19
C LEU A 321 19.70 21.15 23.97
N LYS A 322 19.47 21.74 22.82
CA LYS A 322 19.82 23.15 22.52
C LYS A 322 19.03 24.12 23.41
N ALA A 323 17.74 23.87 23.62
CA ALA A 323 16.91 24.72 24.48
C ALA A 323 17.35 24.67 25.96
N LEU A 324 17.72 23.47 26.47
CA LEU A 324 18.26 23.29 27.81
C LEU A 324 19.65 23.93 27.97
N GLY A 325 20.46 23.92 26.92
CA GLY A 325 21.79 24.53 26.88
C GLY A 325 21.78 26.05 26.73
N SER A 326 20.67 26.69 26.32
CA SER A 326 20.58 28.12 26.08
C SER A 326 19.80 28.80 27.22
N PRO A 327 20.43 29.61 28.09
CA PRO A 327 19.68 30.47 29.01
C PRO A 327 18.98 31.55 28.17
N GLY A 328 17.70 31.77 28.45
CA GLY A 328 16.75 32.62 27.74
C GLY A 328 17.26 33.99 27.31
N LEU A 329 18.05 34.00 26.26
CA LEU A 329 18.33 35.22 25.51
C LEU A 329 17.06 35.56 24.72
N LYS A 330 16.31 36.55 25.20
CA LYS A 330 15.25 37.22 24.42
C LYS A 330 15.83 37.55 23.06
N LYS A 331 15.39 36.88 22.01
CA LYS A 331 15.73 37.23 20.62
C LYS A 331 15.32 38.64 20.39
N ARG A 332 16.33 39.52 20.27
CA ARG A 332 16.17 40.89 19.73
C ARG A 332 15.47 40.75 18.35
N PRO A 333 14.35 41.42 18.11
CA PRO A 333 13.69 41.34 16.82
C PRO A 333 14.66 41.79 15.73
N THR A 334 15.01 40.88 14.84
CA THR A 334 15.75 41.23 13.63
C THR A 334 14.87 42.16 12.79
N ARG A 335 15.23 43.43 12.80
CA ARG A 335 14.67 44.48 11.95
C ARG A 335 14.86 44.03 10.50
N ARG A 336 13.77 43.68 9.83
CA ARG A 336 13.76 43.46 8.40
C ARG A 336 14.23 44.74 7.74
N THR A 337 15.43 44.76 7.18
CA THR A 337 15.90 45.78 6.27
C THR A 337 15.04 45.70 5.01
N ALA A 338 14.12 46.63 4.89
CA ALA A 338 13.46 46.94 3.62
C ALA A 338 14.53 47.44 2.65
N ALA A 339 14.45 46.98 1.41
CA ALA A 339 15.32 47.37 0.32
C ALA A 339 15.37 48.92 0.21
N ALA A 340 16.56 49.48 0.34
CA ALA A 340 16.80 50.90 0.10
C ALA A 340 17.16 51.11 -1.35
N VAL A 341 16.40 51.96 -1.97
CA VAL A 341 16.69 52.60 -3.25
C VAL A 341 17.91 53.52 -3.06
N ASN A 342 18.82 53.49 -4.03
CA ASN A 342 19.98 54.38 -4.17
C ASN A 342 19.60 55.84 -4.13
N THR A 343 20.30 56.66 -3.32
CA THR A 343 20.74 58.00 -3.71
C THR A 343 21.99 58.40 -2.92
N ALA A 344 22.97 58.79 -3.66
CA ALA A 344 24.26 59.32 -3.18
C ALA A 344 24.08 60.69 -2.56
N ALA A 345 24.77 60.94 -1.46
CA ALA A 345 25.41 62.30 -1.17
C ALA A 345 26.29 62.21 0.09
N THR A 346 27.47 62.66 -0.12
CA THR A 346 28.61 63.09 0.68
C THR A 346 28.30 63.76 2.03
N ALA A 347 29.07 63.45 3.10
CA ALA A 347 29.94 64.31 3.89
C ALA A 347 30.02 63.96 5.38
N ALA A 348 31.26 63.91 5.84
CA ALA A 348 31.77 64.28 7.16
C ALA A 348 31.43 63.50 8.44
N ALA A 349 32.46 62.85 9.01
CA ALA A 349 32.53 62.32 10.37
C ALA A 349 32.37 63.40 11.46
N PRO A 350 31.99 63.03 12.66
CA PRO A 350 32.93 63.07 13.74
C PRO A 350 33.03 61.81 14.62
N LYS A 351 34.22 61.57 15.10
CA LYS A 351 34.60 60.60 16.13
C LYS A 351 33.78 60.85 17.40
N ALA A 352 33.23 59.77 17.93
CA ALA A 352 32.74 59.71 19.30
C ALA A 352 33.18 58.41 19.96
N ALA A 353 33.78 58.55 21.05
CA ALA A 353 34.38 57.78 22.07
C ALA A 353 33.87 56.30 22.24
N THR A 354 34.82 55.43 22.24
CA THR A 354 34.80 54.06 22.73
C THR A 354 34.55 54.03 24.23
N THR A 355 33.35 53.68 24.67
CA THR A 355 33.14 53.12 26.01
C THR A 355 33.15 51.59 25.88
N LYS A 356 34.25 50.99 26.28
CA LYS A 356 34.38 49.58 26.54
C LYS A 356 33.50 49.24 27.77
N ASP A 357 32.28 48.80 27.55
CA ASP A 357 31.60 47.95 28.53
C ASP A 357 32.09 46.51 28.31
N ASP A 358 33.11 46.16 29.06
CA ASP A 358 33.54 44.78 29.27
C ASP A 358 32.44 44.08 30.07
N LYS A 359 31.37 43.66 29.40
CA LYS A 359 30.49 42.59 29.89
C LYS A 359 31.23 41.31 29.66
N GLU A 360 31.87 40.78 30.73
CA GLU A 360 32.25 39.38 30.87
C GLU A 360 31.09 38.51 30.31
N GLU A 361 31.23 38.00 29.09
CA GLU A 361 30.43 36.91 28.60
C GLU A 361 30.71 35.72 29.52
N ALA A 362 29.79 35.49 30.47
CA ALA A 362 29.82 34.33 31.33
C ALA A 362 29.96 33.07 30.43
N GLN A 363 31.15 32.51 30.41
CA GLN A 363 31.47 31.32 29.61
C GLN A 363 30.45 30.25 29.95
N PRO A 364 29.80 29.66 28.94
CA PRO A 364 28.81 28.60 29.18
C PRO A 364 29.44 27.46 29.96
N PHE A 365 28.85 27.10 31.09
CA PHE A 365 29.25 26.01 31.95
C PHE A 365 29.53 24.77 31.09
N PHE A 366 30.55 23.97 31.44
CA PHE A 366 31.00 22.80 30.68
C PHE A 366 29.83 21.88 30.25
N ALA A 367 28.83 21.70 31.11
CA ALA A 367 27.62 20.94 30.79
C ALA A 367 26.84 21.52 29.59
N ARG A 368 26.80 22.84 29.41
CA ARG A 368 26.12 23.47 28.28
C ARG A 368 26.86 23.28 26.96
N ARG A 369 28.19 23.33 26.98
CA ARG A 369 29.01 23.01 25.79
C ARG A 369 28.84 21.54 25.43
N PHE A 370 28.78 20.65 26.41
CA PHE A 370 28.53 19.22 26.20
C PHE A 370 27.13 18.97 25.62
N LEU A 371 26.08 19.63 26.13
CA LEU A 371 24.72 19.52 25.60
C LEU A 371 24.62 20.06 24.16
N HIS A 372 25.25 21.16 23.85
CA HIS A 372 25.32 21.66 22.47
C HIS A 372 26.09 20.71 21.55
N PHE A 373 27.22 20.20 21.99
CA PHE A 373 28.00 19.23 21.24
C PHE A 373 27.20 17.94 20.98
N THR A 374 26.56 17.38 22.00
CA THR A 374 25.76 16.16 21.87
C THR A 374 24.51 16.35 21.03
N SER A 375 23.92 17.57 21.02
CA SER A 375 22.72 17.86 20.24
C SER A 375 22.90 17.66 18.74
N ASP A 376 24.12 17.83 18.22
CA ASP A 376 24.38 17.67 16.78
C ASP A 376 24.54 16.20 16.36
N TYR A 377 24.70 15.32 17.34
CA TYR A 377 24.92 13.89 17.12
C TYR A 377 23.68 13.02 17.39
N VAL A 378 22.67 13.53 18.09
CA VAL A 378 21.46 12.78 18.43
C VAL A 378 20.39 12.97 17.37
N GLU A 379 19.81 11.90 16.85
CA GLU A 379 18.65 11.97 15.95
C GLU A 379 17.35 12.17 16.76
N PRO A 380 16.27 12.67 16.10
CA PRO A 380 14.96 12.76 16.73
C PRO A 380 14.48 11.41 17.24
N LEU A 381 13.84 11.40 18.42
CA LEU A 381 13.13 10.24 18.93
C LEU A 381 11.76 10.18 18.24
N SER A 382 11.49 9.10 17.53
CA SER A 382 10.21 8.81 16.89
C SER A 382 9.51 7.72 17.67
N TYR A 383 8.32 8.02 18.15
CA TYR A 383 7.40 7.08 18.78
C TYR A 383 6.15 6.97 17.93
N SER A 384 5.74 5.78 17.56
CA SER A 384 4.47 5.52 16.88
C SER A 384 3.71 4.41 17.60
N TRP A 385 2.44 4.64 17.79
CA TRP A 385 1.50 3.69 18.33
C TRP A 385 0.29 3.60 17.40
N ARG A 386 -0.12 2.37 17.09
CA ARG A 386 -1.27 2.11 16.22
C ARG A 386 -2.08 0.96 16.78
N ARG A 387 -3.36 1.17 16.89
CA ARG A 387 -4.35 0.15 17.23
C ARG A 387 -5.31 -0.03 16.06
N ASN A 388 -5.38 -1.23 15.53
CA ASN A 388 -6.36 -1.64 14.54
C ASN A 388 -7.36 -2.58 15.22
N THR A 389 -8.64 -2.37 14.97
CA THR A 389 -9.72 -3.25 15.40
C THR A 389 -10.54 -3.60 14.17
N ASP A 390 -10.66 -4.87 13.87
CA ASP A 390 -11.46 -5.40 12.78
C ASP A 390 -12.54 -6.31 13.39
N ALA A 391 -13.80 -6.09 13.04
CA ALA A 391 -14.90 -6.96 13.46
C ALA A 391 -15.79 -7.27 12.26
N ARG A 392 -16.23 -8.50 12.17
CA ARG A 392 -17.23 -8.96 11.20
C ARG A 392 -18.34 -9.63 11.98
N ASN A 393 -19.56 -9.15 11.74
CA ASN A 393 -20.74 -9.66 12.37
C ASN A 393 -21.73 -10.08 11.29
N PHE A 394 -22.29 -11.25 11.45
CA PHE A 394 -23.16 -11.85 10.47
C PHE A 394 -24.58 -11.96 11.00
N ASN A 395 -25.55 -11.98 10.09
CA ASN A 395 -26.95 -12.26 10.38
C ASN A 395 -27.61 -11.28 11.35
N LEU A 396 -27.26 -10.01 11.27
CA LEU A 396 -27.92 -8.98 12.06
C LEU A 396 -29.34 -8.75 11.58
N VAL A 397 -30.26 -8.55 12.52
CA VAL A 397 -31.68 -8.26 12.23
C VAL A 397 -31.86 -6.79 11.83
N GLU A 398 -31.10 -5.91 12.44
CA GLU A 398 -31.18 -4.47 12.25
C GLU A 398 -29.79 -3.86 12.06
N ARG A 399 -29.77 -2.63 11.57
CA ARG A 399 -28.55 -1.86 11.42
C ARG A 399 -28.01 -1.42 12.78
N PRO A 400 -26.72 -1.60 13.07
CA PRO A 400 -26.09 -1.11 14.28
C PRO A 400 -26.19 0.42 14.43
N ALA A 401 -26.12 0.88 15.66
CA ALA A 401 -26.12 2.31 15.96
C ALA A 401 -24.98 3.07 15.29
N LEU A 402 -25.18 4.36 14.99
CA LEU A 402 -24.18 5.19 14.32
C LEU A 402 -22.84 5.23 15.07
N ALA A 403 -22.88 5.19 16.40
CA ALA A 403 -21.66 5.14 17.22
C ALA A 403 -20.80 3.90 16.93
N PHE A 404 -21.44 2.74 16.74
CA PHE A 404 -20.75 1.51 16.32
C PHE A 404 -20.23 1.63 14.87
N GLN A 405 -21.04 2.18 13.95
CA GLN A 405 -20.63 2.38 12.56
C GLN A 405 -19.41 3.30 12.44
N LEU A 406 -19.30 4.30 13.31
CA LEU A 406 -18.18 5.22 13.38
C LEU A 406 -17.02 4.72 14.27
N GLY A 407 -17.11 3.50 14.81
CA GLY A 407 -16.07 2.92 15.65
C GLY A 407 -15.88 3.61 17.01
N LEU A 408 -16.87 4.35 17.46
CA LEU A 408 -16.88 5.03 18.76
C LEU A 408 -17.40 4.12 19.89
N ASP A 409 -18.14 3.07 19.54
CA ASP A 409 -18.64 2.04 20.45
C ASP A 409 -18.26 0.65 19.89
N ASP A 410 -17.66 -0.19 20.70
CA ASP A 410 -17.28 -1.57 20.32
C ASP A 410 -18.48 -2.54 20.49
N SER A 411 -19.59 -2.12 21.13
CA SER A 411 -20.75 -2.96 21.42
C SER A 411 -21.76 -2.94 20.28
N LEU A 412 -22.08 -4.11 19.75
CA LEU A 412 -23.00 -4.25 18.61
C LEU A 412 -24.43 -3.84 18.95
N ARG A 413 -24.95 -4.15 20.16
CA ARG A 413 -26.31 -3.84 20.70
C ARG A 413 -27.47 -4.18 19.76
N VAL A 414 -27.29 -5.10 18.83
CA VAL A 414 -28.29 -5.54 17.86
C VAL A 414 -28.46 -7.04 17.96
N ALA A 415 -29.70 -7.51 17.85
CA ALA A 415 -29.99 -8.92 17.85
C ALA A 415 -29.41 -9.62 16.61
N GLN A 416 -28.88 -10.82 16.82
CA GLN A 416 -28.41 -11.70 15.77
C GLN A 416 -29.31 -12.92 15.69
N ARG A 417 -29.58 -13.40 14.48
CA ARG A 417 -30.26 -14.70 14.29
C ARG A 417 -29.22 -15.81 14.14
N GLY A 418 -29.15 -16.66 15.15
CA GLY A 418 -28.07 -17.62 15.34
C GLY A 418 -28.36 -19.07 15.03
N VAL A 419 -29.37 -19.42 14.25
CA VAL A 419 -29.72 -20.84 14.08
C VAL A 419 -29.18 -21.39 12.76
N GLY A 420 -28.24 -22.32 12.82
CA GLY A 420 -27.83 -23.20 11.72
C GLY A 420 -26.94 -22.59 10.65
N LEU A 421 -26.23 -21.47 10.92
CA LEU A 421 -25.42 -20.79 9.94
C LEU A 421 -23.95 -21.16 10.05
N THR A 422 -23.31 -21.36 8.89
CA THR A 422 -21.89 -21.72 8.78
C THR A 422 -20.94 -20.55 9.02
N GLN A 423 -21.46 -19.31 9.02
CA GLN A 423 -20.66 -18.10 9.23
C GLN A 423 -20.78 -17.63 10.68
N GLN A 424 -19.65 -17.50 11.32
CA GLN A 424 -19.54 -17.05 12.71
C GLN A 424 -18.85 -15.69 12.78
N ASP A 425 -19.20 -14.90 13.78
CA ASP A 425 -18.58 -13.62 14.02
C ASP A 425 -17.08 -13.74 14.25
N SER A 426 -16.36 -12.74 13.79
CA SER A 426 -14.93 -12.67 14.01
C SER A 426 -14.55 -11.27 14.49
N TRP A 427 -13.64 -11.24 15.43
CA TRP A 427 -13.09 -10.02 15.96
C TRP A 427 -11.59 -10.12 16.09
N SER A 428 -10.88 -9.07 15.70
CA SER A 428 -9.44 -8.98 15.90
C SER A 428 -9.04 -7.57 16.31
N ARG A 429 -8.07 -7.48 17.22
CA ARG A 429 -7.45 -6.23 17.62
C ARG A 429 -5.95 -6.39 17.61
N SER A 430 -5.26 -5.56 16.84
CA SER A 430 -3.81 -5.49 16.87
C SER A 430 -3.33 -4.14 17.36
N THR A 431 -2.37 -4.15 18.26
CA THR A 431 -1.71 -2.94 18.77
C THR A 431 -0.24 -3.03 18.39
N ASN A 432 0.26 -2.04 17.67
CA ASN A 432 1.66 -1.94 17.27
C ASN A 432 2.27 -0.71 17.91
N THR A 433 3.40 -0.89 18.57
CA THR A 433 4.19 0.16 19.17
C THR A 433 5.59 0.13 18.59
N ASP A 434 6.02 1.23 17.99
CA ASP A 434 7.36 1.39 17.43
C ASP A 434 8.04 2.58 18.08
N MET A 435 9.28 2.41 18.48
CA MET A 435 10.12 3.47 19.03
C MET A 435 11.49 3.39 18.39
N SER A 436 12.02 4.51 17.90
CA SER A 436 13.34 4.57 17.31
C SER A 436 14.00 5.92 17.54
N SER A 437 15.32 5.89 17.69
CA SER A 437 16.17 7.07 17.75
C SER A 437 17.50 6.74 17.08
N GLY A 438 18.43 7.68 17.07
CA GLY A 438 19.75 7.42 16.52
C GLY A 438 20.82 8.35 17.07
N LEU A 439 22.05 7.89 16.94
CA LEU A 439 23.26 8.67 17.17
C LEU A 439 24.04 8.76 15.86
N ARG A 440 24.38 9.97 15.43
CA ARG A 440 25.28 10.21 14.30
C ARG A 440 26.60 10.70 14.83
N LEU A 441 27.62 9.87 14.68
CA LEU A 441 28.96 10.20 15.12
C LEU A 441 29.81 10.73 13.94
N PRO A 442 30.94 11.38 14.23
CA PRO A 442 31.89 11.78 13.19
C PRO A 442 32.30 10.62 12.30
N MET A 443 32.88 10.90 11.12
CA MET A 443 33.30 9.91 10.12
C MET A 443 32.17 9.09 9.49
N GLY A 444 30.90 9.56 9.56
CA GLY A 444 29.76 8.89 8.96
C GLY A 444 29.31 7.62 9.69
N PHE A 445 29.66 7.49 10.96
CA PHE A 445 29.19 6.40 11.82
C PHE A 445 27.83 6.75 12.42
N SER A 446 26.87 5.86 12.35
CA SER A 446 25.55 6.05 12.98
C SER A 446 25.06 4.75 13.63
N VAL A 447 24.42 4.89 14.77
CA VAL A 447 23.81 3.80 15.53
C VAL A 447 22.34 4.13 15.72
N LYS A 448 21.45 3.21 15.32
CA LYS A 448 20.00 3.39 15.38
C LYS A 448 19.37 2.24 16.16
N PRO A 449 19.19 2.40 17.47
CA PRO A 449 18.39 1.48 18.26
C PRO A 449 16.90 1.66 17.93
N SER A 450 16.18 0.55 17.92
CA SER A 450 14.72 0.55 17.79
C SER A 450 14.09 -0.53 18.64
N PHE A 451 12.86 -0.28 19.04
CA PHE A 451 11.98 -1.18 19.77
C PHE A 451 10.69 -1.32 18.97
N LYS A 452 10.20 -2.54 18.79
CA LYS A 452 8.90 -2.81 18.19
C LYS A 452 8.16 -3.82 19.02
N GLU A 453 6.88 -3.56 19.23
CA GLU A 453 5.99 -4.50 19.89
C GLU A 453 4.68 -4.58 19.11
N GLN A 454 4.22 -5.79 18.91
CA GLN A 454 2.91 -6.08 18.33
C GLN A 454 2.17 -7.03 19.24
N VAL A 455 0.98 -6.64 19.66
CA VAL A 455 0.04 -7.50 20.40
C VAL A 455 -1.21 -7.66 19.53
N SER A 456 -1.55 -8.89 19.21
CA SER A 456 -2.73 -9.25 18.43
C SER A 456 -3.67 -10.13 19.26
N ARG A 457 -4.94 -9.78 19.29
CA ARG A 457 -5.99 -10.54 19.94
C ARG A 457 -7.04 -10.90 18.90
N ARG A 458 -7.42 -12.16 18.81
CA ARG A 458 -8.40 -12.65 17.84
C ARG A 458 -9.40 -13.56 18.51
N SER A 459 -10.68 -13.40 18.15
CA SER A 459 -11.75 -14.31 18.45
C SER A 459 -12.46 -14.67 17.15
N GLY A 460 -12.78 -15.91 16.90
CA GLY A 460 -13.45 -16.33 15.65
C GLY A 460 -13.72 -17.82 15.57
N SER A 461 -14.61 -18.12 14.79
CA SER A 461 -15.51 -19.14 14.28
C SER A 461 -15.33 -20.62 14.63
N THR A 462 -14.22 -21.13 15.02
CA THR A 462 -14.08 -22.58 15.29
C THR A 462 -13.74 -22.92 16.73
N GLN A 463 -13.33 -21.94 17.49
CA GLN A 463 -13.04 -22.06 18.90
C GLN A 463 -13.51 -20.79 19.59
N ASP A 464 -14.44 -20.88 20.51
CA ASP A 464 -14.94 -19.75 21.34
C ASP A 464 -13.87 -19.07 22.21
N ARG A 465 -12.62 -19.41 22.01
CA ARG A 465 -11.51 -18.99 22.84
C ARG A 465 -10.72 -17.86 22.20
N LEU A 466 -10.49 -16.82 22.98
CA LEU A 466 -9.69 -15.67 22.60
C LEU A 466 -8.22 -16.07 22.44
N ARG A 467 -7.66 -15.90 21.24
CA ARG A 467 -6.24 -16.12 20.98
C ARG A 467 -5.47 -14.80 21.07
N VAL A 468 -4.41 -14.80 21.83
CA VAL A 468 -3.52 -13.66 22.02
C VAL A 468 -2.14 -14.01 21.50
N GLU A 469 -1.61 -13.15 20.63
CA GLU A 469 -0.26 -13.25 20.08
C GLU A 469 0.49 -11.97 20.40
N GLN A 470 1.70 -12.10 20.94
CA GLN A 470 2.60 -10.99 21.18
C GLN A 470 3.93 -11.24 20.46
N SER A 471 4.45 -10.22 19.83
CA SER A 471 5.79 -10.22 19.24
C SER A 471 6.51 -8.95 19.68
N GLN A 472 7.68 -9.10 20.29
CA GLN A 472 8.54 -8.00 20.73
C GLN A 472 9.89 -8.14 20.05
N THR A 473 10.31 -7.10 19.33
CA THR A 473 11.65 -7.02 18.75
C THR A 473 12.48 -6.02 19.54
N TYR A 474 13.35 -6.55 20.41
CA TYR A 474 14.27 -5.79 21.22
C TYR A 474 15.36 -6.70 21.81
N PRO A 475 16.64 -6.30 21.71
CA PRO A 475 17.14 -5.12 21.02
C PRO A 475 17.11 -5.24 19.50
N SER A 476 16.82 -4.13 18.82
CA SER A 476 17.03 -3.99 17.38
C SER A 476 17.97 -2.81 17.17
N VAL A 477 19.16 -3.07 16.65
CA VAL A 477 20.20 -2.07 16.48
C VAL A 477 20.76 -2.11 15.06
N ILE A 478 20.76 -0.96 14.40
CA ILE A 478 21.38 -0.80 13.09
C ILE A 478 22.59 0.12 13.24
N VAL A 479 23.76 -0.38 12.86
CA VAL A 479 25.00 0.38 12.83
C VAL A 479 25.39 0.59 11.39
N ASN A 480 25.49 1.86 10.96
CA ASN A 480 25.95 2.23 9.64
C ASN A 480 27.24 3.03 9.76
N TRP A 481 28.21 2.66 8.95
CA TRP A 481 29.46 3.40 8.82
C TRP A 481 29.72 3.73 7.35
N GLY A 482 29.32 4.93 6.96
CA GLY A 482 29.33 5.36 5.55
C GLY A 482 30.71 5.79 5.00
N ARG A 483 31.72 5.94 5.87
CA ARG A 483 33.08 6.37 5.49
C ARG A 483 34.15 5.52 6.13
N ALA A 484 33.98 4.20 6.07
CA ALA A 484 34.94 3.24 6.59
C ALA A 484 36.30 3.26 5.84
N ASP A 485 36.33 3.83 4.63
CA ASP A 485 37.54 4.07 3.86
C ASP A 485 38.54 5.04 4.54
N ARG A 486 38.06 5.89 5.46
CA ARG A 486 38.91 6.89 6.13
C ARG A 486 39.74 6.33 7.26
N VAL A 487 39.55 5.08 7.62
CA VAL A 487 40.25 4.43 8.74
C VAL A 487 41.57 3.84 8.30
N TRP A 488 42.63 4.10 9.08
CA TRP A 488 43.88 3.35 9.10
C TRP A 488 44.53 3.07 7.74
N GLY A 489 44.57 4.08 6.87
CA GLY A 489 45.24 3.94 5.59
C GLY A 489 44.46 3.17 4.51
N LEU A 490 43.22 2.70 4.80
CA LEU A 490 42.34 2.06 3.80
C LEU A 490 42.04 2.99 2.61
N ARG A 491 42.05 4.31 2.83
CA ARG A 491 41.94 5.32 1.78
C ARG A 491 42.99 5.20 0.68
N ARG A 492 44.12 4.54 0.97
CA ARG A 492 45.14 4.27 -0.06
C ARG A 492 44.67 3.24 -1.10
N TYR A 493 43.79 2.32 -0.69
CA TYR A 493 43.34 1.19 -1.52
C TYR A 493 41.89 1.34 -1.98
N LEU A 494 41.06 2.04 -1.21
CA LEU A 494 39.63 2.18 -1.45
C LEU A 494 39.26 3.62 -1.81
N ASN A 495 38.34 3.80 -2.78
CA ASN A 495 37.69 5.07 -3.08
C ASN A 495 36.55 5.33 -2.09
N SER A 496 35.81 4.30 -1.74
CA SER A 496 34.74 4.34 -0.75
C SER A 496 34.59 3.00 -0.06
N ALA A 497 34.19 3.00 1.20
CA ALA A 497 33.80 1.80 1.91
C ALA A 497 32.65 2.11 2.87
N GLN A 498 31.69 1.21 2.93
CA GLN A 498 30.54 1.26 3.81
C GLN A 498 30.42 -0.05 4.58
N VAL A 499 30.06 0.04 5.85
CA VAL A 499 29.72 -1.08 6.71
C VAL A 499 28.32 -0.86 7.24
N ASN A 500 27.49 -1.88 7.14
CA ASN A 500 26.17 -1.92 7.75
C ASN A 500 26.05 -3.18 8.59
N VAL A 501 25.75 -3.03 9.87
CA VAL A 501 25.51 -4.15 10.79
C VAL A 501 24.12 -3.98 11.38
N ARG A 502 23.31 -5.02 11.30
CA ARG A 502 21.98 -5.10 11.90
C ARG A 502 21.96 -6.27 12.88
N TYR A 503 21.45 -6.04 14.05
CA TYR A 503 21.16 -7.06 15.05
C TYR A 503 19.71 -6.91 15.52
N GLU A 504 18.99 -8.00 15.57
CA GLU A 504 17.61 -8.03 16.04
C GLU A 504 17.37 -9.30 16.85
N GLU A 505 16.70 -9.12 17.99
CA GLU A 505 16.15 -10.22 18.77
C GLU A 505 14.63 -10.06 18.85
N THR A 506 13.90 -11.10 18.50
CA THR A 506 12.44 -11.11 18.48
C THR A 506 11.92 -12.23 19.38
N LYS A 507 11.15 -11.86 20.38
CA LYS A 507 10.40 -12.79 21.23
C LYS A 507 8.96 -12.83 20.75
N SER A 508 8.43 -14.02 20.56
CA SER A 508 7.04 -14.25 20.20
C SER A 508 6.38 -15.14 21.24
N SER A 509 5.16 -14.79 21.63
CA SER A 509 4.36 -15.58 22.57
C SER A 509 2.94 -15.69 22.03
N GLN A 510 2.36 -16.88 22.16
CA GLN A 510 1.00 -17.16 21.76
C GLN A 510 0.30 -17.85 22.93
N ALA A 511 -0.88 -17.36 23.28
CA ALA A 511 -1.64 -17.83 24.42
C ALA A 511 -3.13 -17.86 24.12
N GLU A 512 -3.89 -18.56 24.94
CA GLU A 512 -5.34 -18.60 24.93
C GLU A 512 -5.90 -17.76 26.10
N GLY A 513 -6.77 -16.81 25.76
CA GLY A 513 -7.37 -15.89 26.76
C GLY A 513 -6.45 -14.75 27.18
N SER A 514 -5.36 -15.03 27.86
CA SER A 514 -4.40 -14.04 28.35
C SER A 514 -2.96 -14.51 28.14
N LEU A 515 -2.00 -13.59 28.18
CA LEU A 515 -0.56 -13.88 28.09
C LEU A 515 0.06 -14.40 29.41
N ASP A 516 -0.77 -14.89 30.33
CA ASP A 516 -0.28 -15.51 31.54
C ASP A 516 0.50 -16.79 31.22
N PRO A 517 1.58 -17.11 31.98
CA PRO A 517 2.41 -18.29 31.72
C PRO A 517 1.61 -19.60 31.64
N SER A 518 0.52 -19.66 32.37
CA SER A 518 -0.38 -20.84 32.40
C SER A 518 -1.20 -21.06 31.14
N ASN A 519 -1.35 -20.03 30.29
CA ASN A 519 -2.18 -20.04 29.09
C ASN A 519 -1.34 -20.09 27.80
N LEU A 520 -0.03 -20.21 27.92
CA LEU A 520 0.87 -20.26 26.79
C LEU A 520 0.64 -21.51 25.94
N ILE A 521 0.55 -21.29 24.63
CA ILE A 521 0.48 -22.35 23.59
C ILE A 521 1.84 -22.49 22.93
N ARG A 522 2.47 -21.34 22.67
CA ARG A 522 3.75 -21.28 21.97
C ARG A 522 4.58 -20.09 22.45
N GLU A 523 5.87 -20.31 22.56
CA GLU A 523 6.85 -19.28 22.79
C GLU A 523 8.01 -19.44 21.80
N GLY A 524 8.49 -18.35 21.24
CA GLY A 524 9.60 -18.37 20.29
C GLY A 524 10.60 -17.26 20.58
N LEU A 525 11.86 -17.54 20.37
CA LEU A 525 12.96 -16.59 20.39
C LEU A 525 13.70 -16.65 19.07
N ALA A 526 13.71 -15.57 18.32
CA ALA A 526 14.46 -15.45 17.10
C ALA A 526 15.54 -14.38 17.24
N THR A 527 16.76 -14.73 16.88
CA THR A 527 17.90 -13.81 16.84
C THR A 527 18.41 -13.74 15.41
N GLU A 528 18.53 -12.55 14.86
CA GLU A 528 19.08 -12.31 13.54
C GLU A 528 20.18 -11.25 13.60
N TRP A 529 21.32 -11.54 12.99
CA TRP A 529 22.30 -10.52 12.72
C TRP A 529 22.75 -10.58 11.26
N ARG A 530 23.05 -9.42 10.71
CA ARG A 530 23.53 -9.25 9.35
C ARG A 530 24.60 -8.17 9.31
N ALA A 531 25.72 -8.48 8.76
CA ALA A 531 26.80 -7.53 8.51
C ALA A 531 27.05 -7.45 7.01
N THR A 532 27.03 -6.26 6.45
CA THR A 532 27.34 -6.01 5.04
C THR A 532 28.48 -5.02 4.95
N TRP A 533 29.52 -5.39 4.24
CA TRP A 533 30.58 -4.50 3.82
C TRP A 533 30.52 -4.28 2.32
N THR A 534 30.64 -3.05 1.87
CA THR A 534 30.70 -2.70 0.45
C THR A 534 31.87 -1.75 0.24
N GLY A 535 32.79 -2.09 -0.63
CA GLY A 535 33.98 -1.31 -0.92
C GLY A 535 34.22 -1.16 -2.42
N GLN A 536 34.57 0.05 -2.84
CA GLN A 536 35.03 0.34 -4.19
C GLN A 536 36.56 0.52 -4.15
N TRP A 537 37.26 -0.39 -4.82
CA TRP A 537 38.69 -0.34 -4.91
C TRP A 537 39.17 0.73 -5.89
N ARG A 538 40.32 1.32 -5.63
CA ARG A 538 40.92 2.31 -6.55
C ARG A 538 41.27 1.73 -7.91
N ILE A 539 41.58 0.43 -7.96
CA ILE A 539 41.87 -0.32 -9.19
C ILE A 539 40.59 -0.65 -9.99
N GLY A 540 39.40 -0.25 -9.53
CA GLY A 540 38.15 -0.32 -10.25
C GLY A 540 37.08 -1.31 -9.73
N PRO A 541 37.43 -2.48 -9.15
CA PRO A 541 36.40 -3.41 -8.66
C PRO A 541 35.55 -2.84 -7.54
N THR A 542 34.32 -3.30 -7.50
CA THR A 542 33.39 -3.08 -6.35
C THR A 542 33.15 -4.43 -5.71
N THR A 543 33.45 -4.55 -4.43
CA THR A 543 33.27 -5.78 -3.66
C THR A 543 32.22 -5.58 -2.59
N ARG A 544 31.30 -6.54 -2.45
CA ARG A 544 30.35 -6.64 -1.38
C ARG A 544 30.54 -7.96 -0.64
N ILE A 545 30.62 -7.87 0.67
CA ILE A 545 30.66 -9.04 1.56
C ILE A 545 29.43 -8.94 2.46
N GLU A 546 28.69 -10.00 2.55
CA GLU A 546 27.52 -10.08 3.42
C GLU A 546 27.62 -11.34 4.26
N LEU A 547 27.51 -11.15 5.57
CA LEU A 547 27.46 -12.20 6.57
C LEU A 547 26.12 -12.09 7.28
N SER A 548 25.37 -13.17 7.40
CA SER A 548 24.14 -13.20 8.17
C SER A 548 24.00 -14.52 8.92
N SER A 549 23.43 -14.43 10.11
CA SER A 549 23.04 -15.60 10.88
C SER A 549 21.66 -15.34 11.50
N SER A 550 20.80 -16.33 11.41
CA SER A 550 19.50 -16.33 12.08
C SER A 550 19.31 -17.61 12.85
N THR A 551 18.85 -17.49 14.08
CA THR A 551 18.48 -18.61 14.94
C THR A 551 17.06 -18.40 15.43
N SER A 552 16.23 -19.41 15.35
CA SER A 552 14.86 -19.40 15.87
C SER A 552 14.67 -20.62 16.74
N ASP A 553 14.32 -20.40 17.99
CA ASP A 553 13.95 -21.40 18.97
C ASP A 553 12.45 -21.30 19.23
N ASP A 554 11.73 -22.38 19.05
CA ASP A 554 10.28 -22.47 19.26
C ASP A 554 9.98 -23.52 20.34
N LEU A 555 9.09 -23.18 21.27
CA LEU A 555 8.58 -24.06 22.33
C LEU A 555 7.07 -24.18 22.16
N ASP A 556 6.58 -25.38 21.96
CA ASP A 556 5.14 -25.67 21.87
C ASP A 556 4.68 -26.33 23.18
N PHE A 557 3.57 -25.85 23.74
CA PHE A 557 3.02 -26.33 25.01
C PHE A 557 1.72 -27.10 24.78
N GLU A 558 1.42 -28.06 25.66
CA GLU A 558 0.20 -28.83 25.60
C GLU A 558 -0.96 -28.03 26.19
N ILE A 559 -2.06 -27.91 25.45
CA ILE A 559 -3.27 -27.26 25.94
C ILE A 559 -3.99 -28.29 26.82
N THR A 560 -3.92 -28.14 28.14
CA THR A 560 -4.73 -28.92 29.06
C THR A 560 -6.16 -28.41 29.04
N ASP A 561 -7.11 -29.29 28.70
CA ASP A 561 -8.54 -28.94 28.74
C ASP A 561 -8.97 -28.74 30.21
N ARG A 562 -9.27 -27.50 30.55
CA ARG A 562 -9.57 -27.05 31.90
C ARG A 562 -11.08 -27.02 32.17
N SER A 563 -11.82 -28.00 31.68
CA SER A 563 -13.27 -28.07 31.92
C SER A 563 -13.65 -28.28 33.42
N ASP A 564 -12.71 -28.64 34.25
CA ASP A 564 -12.93 -28.88 35.71
C ASP A 564 -11.97 -28.01 36.53
N SER A 565 -12.26 -26.73 36.76
CA SER A 565 -11.38 -25.88 37.53
C SER A 565 -11.97 -25.31 38.80
N THR A 566 -11.54 -25.85 39.91
CA THR A 566 -11.61 -25.20 41.20
C THR A 566 -10.26 -24.74 41.75
N VAL A 567 -9.14 -24.97 41.05
CA VAL A 567 -7.82 -24.57 41.52
C VAL A 567 -7.04 -23.87 40.41
N VAL A 568 -6.90 -22.56 40.51
CA VAL A 568 -6.02 -21.76 39.65
C VAL A 568 -4.58 -21.93 40.11
N ILE A 569 -3.89 -22.93 39.54
CA ILE A 569 -2.45 -23.07 39.75
C ILE A 569 -1.77 -22.38 38.56
N HIS A 570 -1.03 -21.28 38.81
CA HIS A 570 -0.24 -20.58 37.79
C HIS A 570 1.01 -21.37 37.39
N HIS A 571 0.84 -22.59 36.93
CA HIS A 571 1.95 -23.39 36.41
C HIS A 571 1.98 -23.29 34.87
N ARG A 572 3.18 -23.20 34.31
CA ARG A 572 3.43 -23.28 32.88
C ARG A 572 2.92 -24.62 32.36
N PRO A 573 2.19 -24.69 31.22
CA PRO A 573 1.75 -25.96 30.66
C PRO A 573 2.94 -26.88 30.35
N PRO A 574 2.74 -28.20 30.36
CA PRO A 574 3.80 -29.14 29.97
C PRO A 574 4.27 -28.91 28.56
N LEU A 575 5.57 -29.04 28.33
CA LEU A 575 6.18 -28.88 27.02
C LEU A 575 5.77 -30.05 26.11
N ARG A 576 5.12 -29.75 24.99
CA ARG A 576 4.75 -30.71 23.96
C ARG A 576 5.92 -31.00 23.03
N GLY A 577 6.70 -29.97 22.73
CA GLY A 577 7.83 -30.09 21.83
C GLY A 577 8.63 -28.81 21.74
N SER A 578 9.85 -28.93 21.26
CA SER A 578 10.74 -27.79 21.00
C SER A 578 11.37 -27.92 19.62
N GLY A 579 11.65 -26.79 19.00
CA GLY A 579 12.31 -26.72 17.70
C GLY A 579 13.38 -25.65 17.68
N ARG A 580 14.48 -25.94 17.00
CA ARG A 580 15.54 -24.96 16.71
C ARG A 580 15.85 -24.96 15.22
N ASN A 581 15.84 -23.78 14.61
CA ASN A 581 16.30 -23.58 13.25
C ASN A 581 17.42 -22.55 13.25
N ALA A 582 18.59 -22.96 12.78
CA ALA A 582 19.76 -22.09 12.66
C ALA A 582 20.17 -22.01 11.19
N LYS A 583 20.36 -20.81 10.68
CA LYS A 583 20.81 -20.55 9.31
C LYS A 583 21.91 -19.51 9.32
N THR A 584 23.02 -19.84 8.65
CA THR A 584 24.13 -18.91 8.42
C THR A 584 24.35 -18.76 6.92
N THR A 585 24.53 -17.54 6.45
CA THR A 585 24.82 -17.27 5.04
C THR A 585 25.97 -16.30 4.91
N THR A 586 26.89 -16.61 4.04
CA THR A 586 28.01 -15.75 3.65
C THR A 586 27.96 -15.54 2.14
N THR A 587 27.91 -14.28 1.72
CA THR A 587 27.93 -13.92 0.31
C THR A 587 29.10 -13.00 0.05
N PHE A 588 29.86 -13.33 -0.98
CA PHE A 588 30.92 -12.50 -1.53
C PHE A 588 30.58 -12.19 -2.99
N ASP A 589 30.46 -10.93 -3.34
CA ASP A 589 30.17 -10.45 -4.69
C ASP A 589 31.20 -9.41 -5.10
N THR A 590 31.87 -9.63 -6.22
CA THR A 590 32.81 -8.67 -6.76
C THR A 590 32.52 -8.41 -8.23
N ARG A 591 32.36 -7.15 -8.57
CA ARG A 591 32.13 -6.69 -9.93
C ARG A 591 33.29 -5.87 -10.41
N TYR A 592 33.77 -6.21 -11.58
CA TYR A 592 34.91 -5.53 -12.20
C TYR A 592 34.62 -5.26 -13.67
N LYS A 593 34.81 -4.02 -14.09
CA LYS A 593 34.72 -3.62 -15.47
C LYS A 593 36.11 -3.58 -16.09
N LEU A 594 36.49 -4.66 -16.77
CA LEU A 594 37.77 -4.80 -17.43
C LEU A 594 37.72 -4.09 -18.80
N ARG A 595 38.73 -3.25 -19.09
CA ARG A 595 38.89 -2.58 -20.38
C ARG A 595 40.25 -2.96 -20.98
N PRO A 596 40.42 -4.21 -21.40
CA PRO A 596 41.65 -4.61 -22.05
C PRO A 596 41.73 -3.99 -23.44
N ARG A 597 42.92 -3.53 -23.81
CA ARG A 597 43.18 -3.05 -25.18
C ARG A 597 43.17 -4.18 -26.20
N GLU A 598 43.72 -5.31 -25.81
CA GLU A 598 43.82 -6.52 -26.63
C GLU A 598 43.67 -7.75 -25.73
N LEU A 599 42.99 -8.77 -26.21
CA LEU A 599 42.95 -10.09 -25.61
C LEU A 599 43.63 -11.09 -26.55
N PRO A 600 44.46 -12.01 -26.01
CA PRO A 600 44.96 -13.13 -26.79
C PRO A 600 43.72 -13.91 -27.31
N PHE A 601 43.67 -14.23 -28.58
CA PHE A 601 42.61 -14.90 -29.31
C PHE A 601 41.44 -14.02 -29.82
N PHE A 602 41.14 -12.82 -29.25
CA PHE A 602 40.02 -11.99 -29.64
C PHE A 602 40.41 -10.64 -30.27
N GLY A 603 41.70 -10.32 -30.32
CA GLY A 603 42.17 -9.06 -30.91
C GLY A 603 41.78 -7.81 -30.11
N LYS A 604 41.63 -6.69 -30.82
CA LYS A 604 41.25 -5.40 -30.18
C LYS A 604 39.79 -5.36 -29.80
N LEU A 605 39.52 -5.20 -28.50
CA LEU A 605 38.15 -5.06 -27.98
C LEU A 605 37.65 -3.62 -28.10
N LYS A 606 36.43 -3.44 -28.62
CA LYS A 606 35.77 -2.14 -28.75
C LYS A 606 35.04 -1.72 -27.47
N SER A 607 34.59 -2.69 -26.66
CA SER A 607 33.86 -2.43 -25.42
C SER A 607 34.53 -3.10 -24.20
N SER A 608 34.01 -2.78 -23.01
CA SER A 608 34.50 -3.39 -21.77
C SER A 608 33.87 -4.75 -21.54
N ILE A 609 34.56 -5.62 -20.83
CA ILE A 609 34.05 -6.88 -20.29
C ILE A 609 33.60 -6.61 -18.86
N ASP A 610 32.35 -6.89 -18.58
CA ASP A 610 31.79 -6.82 -17.22
C ASP A 610 31.93 -8.21 -16.57
N LEU A 611 32.82 -8.30 -15.57
CA LEU A 611 33.03 -9.49 -14.80
C LEU A 611 32.29 -9.41 -13.48
N ASN A 612 31.57 -10.46 -13.15
CA ASN A 612 30.91 -10.61 -11.84
C ASN A 612 31.32 -11.97 -11.26
N PHE A 613 31.98 -11.92 -10.11
CA PHE A 613 32.34 -13.10 -9.35
C PHE A 613 31.59 -13.14 -8.06
N GLN A 614 30.85 -14.21 -7.82
CA GLN A 614 29.98 -14.40 -6.66
C GLN A 614 30.29 -15.74 -6.00
N ILE A 615 30.41 -15.72 -4.68
CA ILE A 615 30.46 -16.93 -3.84
C ILE A 615 29.34 -16.80 -2.81
N ASN A 616 28.52 -17.84 -2.69
CA ASN A 616 27.52 -17.97 -1.66
C ASN A 616 27.78 -19.23 -0.86
N MET A 617 27.79 -19.09 0.44
CA MET A 617 27.89 -20.22 1.37
C MET A 617 26.70 -20.13 2.31
N SER A 618 25.99 -21.23 2.51
CA SER A 618 24.88 -21.30 3.46
C SER A 618 24.91 -22.62 4.20
N SER A 619 24.66 -22.53 5.50
CA SER A 619 24.45 -23.68 6.37
C SER A 619 23.09 -23.51 7.05
N GLN A 620 22.29 -24.54 7.04
CA GLN A 620 21.00 -24.56 7.72
C GLN A 620 20.84 -25.88 8.49
N THR A 621 20.60 -25.77 9.77
CA THR A 621 20.34 -26.89 10.65
C THR A 621 18.98 -26.72 11.31
N ARG A 622 18.14 -27.75 11.24
CA ARG A 622 16.85 -27.83 11.90
C ARG A 622 16.86 -28.99 12.88
N GLN A 623 16.50 -28.69 14.10
CA GLN A 623 16.42 -29.67 15.20
C GLN A 623 15.00 -29.66 15.79
N SER A 624 14.58 -30.77 16.34
CA SER A 624 13.33 -30.84 17.09
C SER A 624 13.44 -31.88 18.21
N ALA A 625 12.62 -31.71 19.21
CA ALA A 625 12.44 -32.65 20.33
C ALA A 625 10.95 -32.75 20.69
N THR A 626 10.56 -33.85 21.25
CA THR A 626 9.22 -34.09 21.82
C THR A 626 9.32 -34.02 23.34
N GLY A 627 8.46 -33.21 23.98
CA GLY A 627 8.54 -32.99 25.43
C GLY A 627 9.88 -32.37 25.85
N ASP A 628 10.41 -32.85 26.97
CA ASP A 628 11.68 -32.38 27.54
C ASP A 628 12.92 -33.13 27.00
N GLU A 629 12.77 -33.89 25.92
CA GLU A 629 13.87 -34.61 25.29
C GLU A 629 14.92 -33.65 24.69
N LYS A 630 16.11 -34.21 24.44
CA LYS A 630 17.21 -33.45 23.83
C LYS A 630 16.91 -33.20 22.33
N LEU A 631 17.16 -32.00 21.88
CA LEU A 631 17.03 -31.62 20.45
C LEU A 631 17.84 -32.55 19.55
N VAL A 632 17.17 -33.17 18.60
CA VAL A 632 17.77 -34.06 17.59
C VAL A 632 17.71 -33.38 16.22
N PRO A 633 18.80 -33.37 15.43
CA PRO A 633 18.81 -32.77 14.10
C PRO A 633 17.90 -33.56 13.13
N ILE A 634 16.93 -32.87 12.53
CA ILE A 634 16.01 -33.40 11.52
C ILE A 634 16.56 -33.14 10.11
N SER A 635 17.15 -31.97 9.91
CA SER A 635 17.81 -31.62 8.66
C SER A 635 19.05 -30.77 8.94
N SER A 636 20.12 -31.05 8.19
CA SER A 636 21.34 -30.26 8.21
C SER A 636 21.90 -30.22 6.80
N ASN A 637 21.79 -29.05 6.18
CA ASN A 637 22.22 -28.85 4.80
C ASN A 637 23.28 -27.76 4.76
N GLU A 638 24.35 -28.05 4.06
CA GLU A 638 25.44 -27.11 3.75
C GLU A 638 25.52 -26.95 2.24
N ARG A 639 25.48 -25.74 1.77
CA ARG A 639 25.58 -25.43 0.36
C ARG A 639 26.60 -24.33 0.14
N TRP A 640 27.43 -24.50 -0.84
CA TRP A 640 28.21 -23.42 -1.39
C TRP A 640 28.11 -23.42 -2.92
N ASP A 641 28.04 -22.24 -3.49
CA ASP A 641 28.14 -22.05 -4.92
C ASP A 641 29.10 -20.90 -5.25
N ALA A 642 29.88 -21.10 -6.26
CA ALA A 642 30.78 -20.08 -6.83
C ALA A 642 30.39 -19.89 -8.30
N GLN A 643 30.18 -18.65 -8.69
CA GLN A 643 29.78 -18.27 -10.04
C GLN A 643 30.70 -17.15 -10.56
N LEU A 644 31.25 -17.36 -11.75
CA LEU A 644 31.91 -16.32 -12.52
C LEU A 644 31.06 -16.04 -13.76
N ARG A 645 30.64 -14.82 -13.92
CA ARG A 645 29.88 -14.32 -15.07
C ARG A 645 30.72 -13.29 -15.80
N ALA A 646 30.89 -13.46 -17.08
CA ALA A 646 31.55 -12.51 -17.97
C ALA A 646 30.56 -12.07 -19.03
N THR A 647 30.35 -10.76 -19.17
CA THR A 647 29.45 -10.20 -20.17
C THR A 647 30.21 -9.24 -21.08
N TYR A 648 30.02 -9.38 -22.38
CA TYR A 648 30.62 -8.52 -23.39
C TYR A 648 29.58 -8.06 -24.42
N SER A 649 29.56 -6.76 -24.71
CA SER A 649 28.70 -6.18 -25.75
C SER A 649 29.51 -6.08 -27.05
N PHE A 650 29.21 -6.96 -28.00
CA PHE A 650 29.83 -6.96 -29.34
C PHE A 650 29.39 -5.80 -30.19
N SER A 651 28.10 -5.41 -30.05
CA SER A 651 27.48 -4.24 -30.66
C SER A 651 26.40 -3.70 -29.75
N GLU A 652 25.72 -2.61 -30.16
CA GLU A 652 24.55 -2.10 -29.43
C GLU A 652 23.37 -3.10 -29.41
N THR A 653 23.32 -3.98 -30.38
CA THR A 653 22.26 -4.97 -30.56
C THR A 653 22.65 -6.38 -30.16
N PHE A 654 23.95 -6.70 -30.03
CA PHE A 654 24.43 -8.04 -29.73
C PHE A 654 25.30 -8.07 -28.48
N ARG A 655 24.88 -8.89 -27.51
CA ARG A 655 25.56 -9.10 -26.23
C ARG A 655 25.80 -10.58 -26.00
N GLY A 656 27.03 -10.95 -25.63
CA GLY A 656 27.37 -12.29 -25.20
C GLY A 656 27.57 -12.38 -23.69
N GLU A 657 27.20 -13.51 -23.13
CA GLU A 657 27.39 -13.84 -21.71
C GLU A 657 27.99 -15.24 -21.58
N GLY A 658 29.04 -15.36 -20.77
CA GLY A 658 29.61 -16.63 -20.33
C GLY A 658 29.45 -16.78 -18.81
N VAL A 659 29.01 -17.95 -18.36
CA VAL A 659 28.81 -18.25 -16.93
C VAL A 659 29.51 -19.56 -16.62
N ILE A 660 30.37 -19.54 -15.61
CA ILE A 660 30.92 -20.72 -14.98
C ILE A 660 30.38 -20.82 -13.59
N ARG A 661 29.76 -21.95 -13.24
CA ARG A 661 29.18 -22.20 -11.92
C ARG A 661 29.66 -23.53 -11.36
N ILE A 662 30.01 -23.50 -10.10
CA ILE A 662 30.39 -24.68 -9.32
C ILE A 662 29.52 -24.66 -8.07
N GLU A 663 28.76 -25.71 -7.85
CA GLU A 663 27.87 -25.85 -6.70
C GLU A 663 28.17 -27.14 -5.97
N ASN A 664 28.17 -27.09 -4.65
CA ASN A 664 28.24 -28.26 -3.78
C ASN A 664 27.14 -28.14 -2.73
N ASP A 665 26.30 -29.12 -2.69
CA ASP A 665 25.19 -29.24 -1.73
C ASP A 665 25.35 -30.54 -0.96
N ARG A 666 25.48 -30.44 0.35
CA ARG A 666 25.72 -31.58 1.25
C ARG A 666 24.60 -31.63 2.31
N ASN A 667 23.95 -32.76 2.38
CA ASN A 667 23.05 -33.07 3.49
C ASN A 667 23.81 -33.90 4.53
N ASN A 668 24.06 -33.31 5.70
CA ASN A 668 24.90 -33.92 6.74
C ASN A 668 24.19 -35.07 7.48
N ILE A 669 22.86 -35.21 7.37
CA ILE A 669 22.12 -36.32 7.99
C ILE A 669 22.11 -37.56 7.10
N SER A 670 21.82 -37.36 5.82
CA SER A 670 21.79 -38.47 4.85
C SER A 670 23.18 -38.74 4.21
N GLU A 671 24.18 -37.95 4.57
CA GLU A 671 25.57 -37.97 4.01
C GLU A 671 25.62 -37.82 2.49
N LYS A 672 24.51 -37.38 1.89
CA LYS A 672 24.44 -37.19 0.44
C LYS A 672 25.07 -35.89 0.03
N THR A 673 25.89 -35.95 -0.99
CA THR A 673 26.53 -34.77 -1.58
C THR A 673 26.20 -34.69 -3.06
N ARG A 674 25.70 -33.51 -3.47
CA ARG A 674 25.44 -33.18 -4.87
C ARG A 674 26.44 -32.15 -5.33
N LYS A 675 27.20 -32.44 -6.40
CA LYS A 675 28.13 -31.50 -7.02
C LYS A 675 27.63 -31.18 -8.42
N VAL A 676 27.53 -29.90 -8.73
CA VAL A 676 27.14 -29.41 -10.07
C VAL A 676 28.26 -28.55 -10.60
N ARG A 677 28.66 -28.79 -11.85
CA ARG A 677 29.56 -27.92 -12.60
C ARG A 677 28.86 -27.55 -13.88
N GLU A 678 28.68 -26.27 -14.11
CA GLU A 678 27.96 -25.73 -15.25
C GLU A 678 28.87 -24.74 -16.00
N LEU A 679 28.93 -24.90 -17.31
CA LEU A 679 29.47 -23.91 -18.23
C LEU A 679 28.35 -23.53 -19.18
N ARG A 680 27.94 -22.29 -19.16
CA ARG A 680 26.90 -21.77 -20.02
C ARG A 680 27.38 -20.59 -20.84
N MET A 681 27.10 -20.62 -22.13
CA MET A 681 27.31 -19.49 -23.02
C MET A 681 25.98 -19.10 -23.66
N SER A 682 25.69 -17.84 -23.70
CA SER A 682 24.47 -17.31 -24.31
C SER A 682 24.77 -16.01 -25.06
N GLY A 683 24.02 -15.78 -26.14
CA GLY A 683 24.05 -14.55 -26.90
C GLY A 683 22.64 -13.96 -26.95
N THR A 684 22.52 -12.67 -26.73
CA THR A 684 21.24 -11.93 -26.83
C THR A 684 21.35 -10.95 -27.96
N VAL A 685 20.39 -11.01 -28.89
CA VAL A 685 20.23 -10.05 -29.98
C VAL A 685 18.96 -9.23 -29.70
N THR A 686 19.09 -7.91 -29.67
CA THR A 686 17.97 -7.00 -29.48
C THR A 686 17.67 -6.35 -30.82
N PHE A 687 16.51 -6.63 -31.37
CA PHE A 687 16.00 -5.95 -32.56
C PHE A 687 15.29 -4.66 -32.12
N ARG A 688 15.69 -3.54 -32.75
CA ARG A 688 15.02 -2.23 -32.58
C ARG A 688 14.06 -1.97 -33.71
#